data_43c6d9fd1575849c84fe6cf64c31e6df
#
_entry.id   43c6d9fd1575849c84fe6cf64c31e6df
#
_cell.length_a   1.000
_cell.length_b   1.000
_cell.length_c   1.000
_cell.angle_alpha   90.00
_cell.angle_beta   90.00
_cell.angle_gamma   90.00
#
_symmetry.space_group_name_H-M   'P 1'
#
loop_
_entity.id
_entity.type
_entity.pdbx_description
1 polymer ?
#
loop_
_entity_poly.entity_id
_entity_poly.type
_entity_poly.pdbx_seq_one_letter_code
_entity_poly.pdbx_strand_id
1 'polypeptide(L)'
;MSKAPAALGNERSNEFSQTAWIGVPPSRRFRRSLWQIGKARPLSAYRLSLPILLAGTVLATVASAALAAEGGTIKSVVLSSGGLAAISRSIAVDGAASIHIDVPLDQVDDLLKSLVVRDPGGTVSAASLVGLSPLDETFRTMPFTPEAMGSLPDLAASLQGTTARASVDGRTVEGTILGVGSIEVPQETGKDPITERVLTLMTASGSVETVPLTTTASVEFLDPEVRAKLAKAAAAVGLSKVDRARQIEVKVDGSGKRDVSLTYVVPAPVWKTAYRVVLGDGGKARLQAWGILENATGEDWQDVDVTLTSGSPVTLKQRLLESYWRDRPEIPVFAGAQAPPRPDTGAAARAKVASAGGARKAFMAQDMVAAAAPAPAGEAEADGGPPPPPVSEPTAVAAVSEDEAVSDFHLPGKLSVPAGHSLTVPFIDVEVPAERISVFQPELGGRNPVSAVLLKNTTSAALPPGILTLYAGAGYVGDAELLGLPAGEQRMASFAADRKTTIRSEVKPEETIVSITGAGGFLRATKINRLVTTYFIEASADDGRTVVIEHPRRAGWTPSGDAIDSETDTHVRLKAEVPKGERRAVKVTEEMPSGETVRLLDGDLTKITAWISTSAIDPGFAAKIAKVLDARKAATHAEQAVKAAETQIKRISDDQARVRANLEAVPAGSELQKSYLTTLADQEKRISAAIAARDKATDDSARAKQALEDAIAAI
;
A
#
# COMPACT_ATOMS: atom_id res chain seq x y z
N MET A 1 -5.66 -53.51 -9.63
CA MET A 1 -4.68 -54.31 -10.35
C MET A 1 -3.71 -53.36 -11.01
N SER A 2 -2.57 -53.20 -10.34
CA SER A 2 -1.24 -53.61 -10.81
C SER A 2 -0.72 -52.76 -11.98
N LYS A 3 0.38 -52.02 -11.92
CA LYS A 3 1.70 -52.19 -11.29
C LYS A 3 2.47 -50.88 -11.46
N ALA A 4 3.21 -50.46 -10.46
CA ALA A 4 4.42 -49.64 -10.68
C ALA A 4 5.58 -50.59 -11.11
N PRO A 5 6.67 -50.05 -11.63
CA PRO A 5 7.95 -50.14 -10.95
C PRO A 5 8.73 -48.81 -10.96
N ALA A 6 9.33 -48.36 -9.80
CA ALA A 6 10.67 -48.67 -9.30
C ALA A 6 11.81 -47.99 -10.09
N ALA A 7 12.33 -46.89 -9.54
CA ALA A 7 13.64 -46.65 -8.92
C ALA A 7 14.90 -46.82 -9.78
N LEU A 8 15.72 -45.76 -9.75
CA LEU A 8 17.19 -45.65 -9.70
C LEU A 8 17.51 -44.15 -9.79
N GLY A 9 17.92 -43.39 -8.80
CA GLY A 9 19.23 -43.47 -8.15
C GLY A 9 20.29 -42.69 -8.90
N ASN A 10 20.48 -41.39 -8.52
CA ASN A 10 21.83 -40.87 -8.57
C ASN A 10 21.96 -39.61 -7.66
N GLU A 11 22.76 -39.77 -6.63
CA GLU A 11 23.33 -38.77 -5.79
C GLU A 11 24.18 -37.80 -6.60
N ARG A 12 24.03 -36.50 -6.41
CA ARG A 12 25.14 -35.53 -6.48
C ARG A 12 24.91 -34.43 -5.47
N SER A 13 25.63 -34.58 -4.38
CA SER A 13 26.25 -33.59 -3.47
C SER A 13 26.10 -32.12 -3.88
N ASN A 14 25.38 -31.36 -3.05
CA ASN A 14 25.50 -29.92 -2.89
C ASN A 14 26.57 -29.60 -1.86
N GLU A 15 27.69 -29.10 -2.30
CA GLU A 15 28.68 -28.44 -1.46
C GLU A 15 28.19 -27.06 -1.05
N PHE A 16 27.78 -26.94 0.19
CA PHE A 16 27.64 -25.65 0.86
C PHE A 16 29.03 -25.19 1.33
N SER A 17 29.55 -24.15 0.68
CA SER A 17 30.74 -23.43 1.11
C SER A 17 30.42 -22.68 2.41
N GLN A 18 30.89 -23.22 3.52
CA GLN A 18 30.96 -22.53 4.82
C GLN A 18 32.21 -21.65 4.85
N THR A 19 32.01 -20.34 4.89
CA THR A 19 33.08 -19.40 5.20
C THR A 19 33.34 -19.40 6.71
N ALA A 20 34.59 -19.69 7.05
CA ALA A 20 35.11 -19.94 8.39
C ALA A 20 35.04 -18.71 9.30
N TRP A 21 34.58 -18.95 10.51
CA TRP A 21 34.85 -18.11 11.68
C TRP A 21 36.27 -18.40 12.18
N ILE A 22 37.09 -17.36 12.20
CA ILE A 22 38.44 -17.44 12.80
C ILE A 22 38.31 -17.38 14.31
N GLY A 23 38.61 -18.45 14.93
CA GLY A 23 38.61 -18.61 16.39
C GLY A 23 39.79 -17.95 17.06
N VAL A 24 39.53 -17.38 18.23
CA VAL A 24 40.51 -16.90 19.21
C VAL A 24 41.18 -18.10 19.90
N PRO A 25 42.52 -18.15 20.01
CA PRO A 25 43.19 -19.23 20.74
C PRO A 25 43.15 -19.02 22.26
N PRO A 26 43.13 -20.11 23.06
CA PRO A 26 43.02 -20.03 24.52
C PRO A 26 44.37 -19.75 25.18
N SER A 27 44.33 -18.98 26.27
CA SER A 27 45.40 -18.63 27.17
C SER A 27 46.09 -19.84 27.78
N ARG A 28 47.42 -19.93 27.69
CA ARG A 28 48.27 -20.89 28.40
C ARG A 28 48.47 -20.48 29.87
N ARG A 29 48.18 -21.42 30.75
CA ARG A 29 48.55 -21.41 32.17
C ARG A 29 50.05 -21.33 32.32
N PHE A 30 50.54 -20.43 33.18
CA PHE A 30 51.90 -20.48 33.71
C PHE A 30 51.90 -21.08 35.11
N ARG A 31 52.78 -22.06 35.26
CA ARG A 31 53.11 -22.80 36.52
C ARG A 31 53.89 -21.91 37.47
N ARG A 32 53.65 -22.11 38.76
CA ARG A 32 54.42 -21.68 39.88
C ARG A 32 55.83 -22.30 39.83
N SER A 33 56.84 -21.51 40.16
CA SER A 33 58.02 -22.00 40.84
C SER A 33 58.46 -21.00 41.90
N LEU A 34 58.60 -21.53 43.10
CA LEU A 34 59.11 -20.97 44.35
C LEU A 34 60.66 -21.00 44.40
N TRP A 35 61.21 -20.23 45.38
CA TRP A 35 62.55 -20.26 45.99
C TRP A 35 63.50 -19.21 45.43
N GLN A 36 64.26 -18.44 46.24
CA GLN A 36 64.77 -18.50 47.62
C GLN A 36 65.29 -17.12 48.05
N ILE A 37 65.01 -16.71 49.22
CA ILE A 37 65.75 -16.27 50.38
C ILE A 37 67.27 -15.99 50.20
N GLY A 38 67.65 -14.78 50.53
CA GLY A 38 69.02 -14.38 50.75
C GLY A 38 69.10 -13.17 51.69
N LYS A 39 69.56 -13.42 52.90
CA LYS A 39 69.79 -12.52 54.07
C LYS A 39 71.02 -11.64 53.91
N ALA A 40 70.99 -10.48 54.54
CA ALA A 40 71.93 -9.96 55.59
C ALA A 40 72.47 -8.55 55.36
N ARG A 41 72.04 -7.65 56.17
CA ARG A 41 72.72 -6.82 57.17
C ARG A 41 74.11 -6.19 56.89
N PRO A 42 74.49 -5.19 57.72
CA PRO A 42 74.22 -3.75 57.75
C PRO A 42 75.54 -2.90 57.86
N LEU A 43 75.43 -1.63 58.26
CA LEU A 43 76.43 -0.69 58.72
C LEU A 43 76.97 0.22 57.57
N SER A 44 77.13 1.53 57.69
CA SER A 44 77.37 2.34 58.89
C SER A 44 77.11 3.84 58.56
N ALA A 45 76.88 4.53 59.62
CA ALA A 45 76.67 5.97 59.67
C ALA A 45 77.88 6.82 59.23
N TYR A 46 77.61 7.92 58.55
CA TYR A 46 78.35 9.19 58.70
C TYR A 46 77.41 10.36 58.64
N ARG A 47 77.39 11.17 59.68
CA ARG A 47 76.78 12.46 59.80
C ARG A 47 77.63 13.45 59.02
N LEU A 48 76.97 14.37 58.27
CA LEU A 48 77.45 15.73 58.15
C LEU A 48 76.27 16.67 57.66
N SER A 49 76.03 17.58 58.50
CA SER A 49 75.36 18.90 58.50
C SER A 49 74.80 19.47 57.23
N LEU A 50 73.55 19.91 57.41
CA LEU A 50 72.74 20.96 56.70
C LEU A 50 73.51 22.05 55.95
N PRO A 51 72.98 22.66 54.87
CA PRO A 51 71.90 23.61 55.06
C PRO A 51 70.66 23.42 54.13
N ILE A 52 69.58 23.95 54.67
CA ILE A 52 68.23 24.12 54.13
C ILE A 52 68.25 24.89 52.79
N LEU A 53 67.70 24.23 51.69
CA LEU A 53 67.18 24.95 50.55
C LEU A 53 65.79 24.37 50.27
N LEU A 54 64.79 25.17 50.61
CA LEU A 54 63.39 24.97 50.32
C LEU A 54 63.21 25.00 48.77
N ALA A 55 63.20 23.88 48.10
CA ALA A 55 62.70 23.75 46.72
C ALA A 55 61.35 23.06 46.80
N GLY A 56 60.28 23.86 46.79
CA GLY A 56 58.93 23.40 46.64
C GLY A 56 58.75 22.75 45.27
N THR A 57 58.70 21.43 45.24
CA THR A 57 58.16 20.68 44.12
C THR A 57 56.65 20.87 44.10
N VAL A 58 56.23 21.89 43.35
CA VAL A 58 54.83 21.98 42.84
C VAL A 58 54.67 20.78 41.92
N LEU A 59 54.01 19.72 42.40
CA LEU A 59 53.47 18.66 41.58
C LEU A 59 52.30 19.30 40.79
N ALA A 60 52.61 19.87 39.61
CA ALA A 60 51.59 20.29 38.69
C ALA A 60 50.92 19.02 38.19
N THR A 61 49.82 18.63 38.82
CA THR A 61 48.83 17.77 38.19
C THR A 61 48.28 18.60 37.01
N VAL A 62 48.84 18.32 35.82
CA VAL A 62 48.23 18.73 34.58
C VAL A 62 46.95 17.93 34.47
N ALA A 63 45.86 18.45 35.02
CA ALA A 63 44.53 18.01 34.64
C ALA A 63 44.44 18.40 33.14
N SER A 64 44.59 17.40 32.27
CA SER A 64 44.25 17.57 30.86
C SER A 64 42.78 17.97 30.81
N ALA A 65 42.51 19.25 30.76
CA ALA A 65 41.19 19.72 30.41
C ALA A 65 40.91 19.18 29.03
N ALA A 66 40.03 18.21 28.93
CA ALA A 66 39.50 17.77 27.65
C ALA A 66 38.95 18.99 26.92
N LEU A 67 39.58 19.38 25.84
CA LEU A 67 39.11 20.47 25.01
C LEU A 67 37.77 20.06 24.42
N ALA A 68 36.72 20.83 24.71
CA ALA A 68 35.45 20.67 24.04
C ALA A 68 35.62 21.01 22.58
N ALA A 69 35.41 20.05 21.68
CA ALA A 69 35.38 20.31 20.25
C ALA A 69 33.93 20.52 19.84
N GLU A 70 33.65 21.62 19.15
CA GLU A 70 32.32 21.82 18.54
C GLU A 70 32.06 20.79 17.46
N GLY A 71 30.77 20.56 17.09
CA GLY A 71 30.25 19.47 16.25
C GLY A 71 30.87 19.26 14.86
N GLY A 72 31.97 19.94 14.55
CA GLY A 72 32.75 19.78 13.32
C GLY A 72 32.03 20.26 12.07
N THR A 73 32.64 20.00 10.90
CA THR A 73 32.09 20.39 9.60
C THR A 73 31.46 19.23 8.87
N ILE A 74 30.31 19.46 8.24
CA ILE A 74 29.69 18.48 7.34
C ILE A 74 30.60 18.26 6.14
N LYS A 75 30.93 16.99 5.84
CA LYS A 75 31.79 16.61 4.71
C LYS A 75 31.00 15.97 3.57
N SER A 76 30.06 15.14 3.91
CA SER A 76 29.19 14.53 2.91
C SER A 76 27.76 14.38 3.39
N VAL A 77 26.83 14.46 2.46
CA VAL A 77 25.39 14.25 2.66
C VAL A 77 24.86 13.32 1.57
N VAL A 78 24.23 12.23 1.98
CA VAL A 78 23.51 11.33 1.07
C VAL A 78 22.02 11.53 1.28
N LEU A 79 21.31 12.07 0.29
CA LEU A 79 19.87 12.32 0.32
C LEU A 79 19.12 11.17 -0.33
N SER A 80 18.26 10.52 0.43
CA SER A 80 17.41 9.42 -0.08
C SER A 80 16.04 9.94 -0.56
N SER A 81 15.54 9.36 -1.63
CA SER A 81 14.14 9.53 -2.05
C SER A 81 13.13 9.01 -1.01
N GLY A 82 13.58 8.25 -0.01
CA GLY A 82 12.78 7.82 1.14
C GLY A 82 12.65 8.85 2.26
N GLY A 83 13.13 10.08 2.09
CA GLY A 83 13.01 11.15 3.10
C GLY A 83 14.01 11.06 4.23
N LEU A 84 15.21 10.59 3.96
CA LEU A 84 16.33 10.49 4.90
C LEU A 84 17.57 11.16 4.36
N ALA A 85 18.42 11.66 5.27
CA ALA A 85 19.77 12.10 4.97
C ALA A 85 20.77 11.33 5.84
N ALA A 86 21.78 10.70 5.22
CA ALA A 86 22.97 10.25 5.92
C ALA A 86 24.01 11.38 5.89
N ILE A 87 24.37 11.89 7.06
CA ILE A 87 25.28 13.03 7.23
C ILE A 87 26.59 12.52 7.80
N SER A 88 27.70 12.88 7.15
CA SER A 88 29.05 12.61 7.67
C SER A 88 29.77 13.91 8.01
N ARG A 89 30.33 13.98 9.22
CA ARG A 89 31.09 15.13 9.75
C ARG A 89 32.51 14.72 10.02
N SER A 90 33.42 15.68 9.91
CA SER A 90 34.81 15.53 10.36
C SER A 90 35.11 16.57 11.44
N ILE A 91 35.73 16.09 12.52
CA ILE A 91 36.07 16.89 13.68
C ILE A 91 37.55 16.68 13.96
N ALA A 92 38.31 17.76 13.91
CA ALA A 92 39.75 17.75 14.30
C ALA A 92 39.86 17.75 15.82
N VAL A 93 40.52 16.75 16.38
CA VAL A 93 40.78 16.63 17.82
C VAL A 93 42.26 16.50 18.08
N ASP A 94 42.70 16.92 19.27
CA ASP A 94 44.08 16.77 19.73
C ASP A 94 44.07 16.11 21.12
N GLY A 95 44.59 14.90 21.24
CA GLY A 95 44.53 14.13 22.47
C GLY A 95 43.13 13.59 22.79
N ALA A 96 42.82 13.40 24.08
CA ALA A 96 41.47 13.06 24.54
C ALA A 96 40.57 14.28 24.42
N ALA A 97 39.36 14.08 23.87
CA ALA A 97 38.40 15.16 23.63
C ALA A 97 36.95 14.73 23.88
N SER A 98 36.13 15.72 24.26
CA SER A 98 34.67 15.59 24.28
C SER A 98 34.08 16.32 23.09
N ILE A 99 33.42 15.61 22.18
CA ILE A 99 32.78 16.21 21.00
C ILE A 99 31.32 16.45 21.36
N HIS A 100 30.85 17.67 21.14
CA HIS A 100 29.47 18.06 21.40
C HIS A 100 28.71 18.26 20.08
N ILE A 101 27.54 17.66 19.96
CA ILE A 101 26.66 17.76 18.82
C ILE A 101 25.29 18.20 19.29
N ASP A 102 24.81 19.35 18.83
CA ASP A 102 23.48 19.83 19.09
C ASP A 102 22.52 19.22 18.05
N VAL A 103 21.50 18.49 18.53
CA VAL A 103 20.55 17.73 17.69
C VAL A 103 19.15 18.20 17.97
N PRO A 104 18.36 18.56 16.96
CA PRO A 104 16.94 18.84 17.13
C PRO A 104 16.22 17.68 17.82
N LEU A 105 15.28 17.98 18.71
CA LEU A 105 14.62 17.01 19.57
C LEU A 105 13.92 15.90 18.78
N ASP A 106 13.35 16.22 17.61
CA ASP A 106 12.68 15.30 16.70
C ASP A 106 13.61 14.36 15.95
N GLN A 107 14.94 14.64 15.95
CA GLN A 107 15.98 13.85 15.30
C GLN A 107 16.82 13.01 16.27
N VAL A 108 16.68 13.23 17.58
CA VAL A 108 17.53 12.57 18.61
C VAL A 108 17.41 11.06 18.54
N ASP A 109 16.21 10.52 18.40
CA ASP A 109 15.97 9.07 18.33
C ASP A 109 16.67 8.44 17.12
N ASP A 110 16.60 9.08 15.96
CA ASP A 110 17.23 8.60 14.74
C ASP A 110 18.76 8.71 14.83
N LEU A 111 19.28 9.75 15.44
CA LEU A 111 20.72 9.88 15.66
C LEU A 111 21.21 8.81 16.66
N LEU A 112 20.53 8.60 17.79
CA LEU A 112 20.89 7.57 18.77
C LEU A 112 20.91 6.17 18.15
N LYS A 113 19.99 5.91 17.22
CA LYS A 113 19.89 4.64 16.50
C LYS A 113 21.03 4.43 15.50
N SER A 114 21.48 5.52 14.84
CA SER A 114 22.30 5.43 13.63
C SER A 114 23.72 5.97 13.77
N LEU A 115 24.07 6.61 14.91
CA LEU A 115 25.37 7.23 15.11
C LEU A 115 26.51 6.21 15.03
N VAL A 116 27.41 6.42 14.09
CA VAL A 116 28.68 5.70 13.94
C VAL A 116 29.81 6.68 14.11
N VAL A 117 30.70 6.39 15.06
CA VAL A 117 31.91 7.17 15.33
C VAL A 117 33.13 6.39 14.88
N ARG A 118 33.97 7.00 14.05
CA ARG A 118 35.24 6.42 13.59
C ARG A 118 36.39 7.31 14.00
N ASP A 119 37.24 6.80 14.87
CA ASP A 119 38.48 7.44 15.30
C ASP A 119 39.69 6.57 14.87
N PRO A 120 40.39 6.92 13.78
CA PRO A 120 41.49 6.10 13.26
C PRO A 120 42.69 5.99 14.19
N GLY A 121 42.88 6.97 15.08
CA GLY A 121 44.04 7.03 16.00
C GLY A 121 43.68 6.94 17.47
N GLY A 122 42.44 6.56 17.78
CA GLY A 122 41.96 6.52 19.18
C GLY A 122 40.87 5.51 19.41
N THR A 123 40.20 5.64 20.53
CA THR A 123 39.04 4.82 20.91
C THR A 123 37.89 5.69 21.34
N VAL A 124 36.68 5.24 21.04
CA VAL A 124 35.45 5.87 21.50
C VAL A 124 35.05 5.25 22.82
N SER A 125 35.08 6.05 23.90
CA SER A 125 34.80 5.56 25.24
C SER A 125 33.33 5.62 25.62
N ALA A 126 32.60 6.63 25.22
CA ALA A 126 31.18 6.77 25.49
C ALA A 126 30.51 7.76 24.54
N ALA A 127 29.22 7.53 24.27
CA ALA A 127 28.31 8.57 23.79
C ALA A 127 27.24 8.78 24.86
N SER A 128 27.12 9.99 25.38
CA SER A 128 26.15 10.34 26.41
C SER A 128 25.24 11.45 25.92
N LEU A 129 23.97 11.35 26.29
CA LEU A 129 22.97 12.37 26.04
C LEU A 129 22.80 13.16 27.34
N VAL A 130 22.95 14.48 27.27
CA VAL A 130 22.79 15.35 28.43
C VAL A 130 21.31 15.47 28.78
N GLY A 131 20.94 14.75 29.84
CA GLY A 131 19.69 14.93 30.58
C GLY A 131 18.41 14.37 29.92
N LEU A 132 17.61 13.70 30.75
CA LEU A 132 16.18 13.54 30.55
C LEU A 132 15.55 14.93 30.37
N SER A 133 14.40 15.03 29.71
CA SER A 133 13.64 16.29 29.64
C SER A 133 13.68 16.99 31.00
N PRO A 134 14.24 18.20 31.14
CA PRO A 134 14.31 18.90 32.42
C PRO A 134 12.91 19.07 33.05
N LEU A 135 11.89 19.01 32.20
CA LEU A 135 10.49 19.07 32.57
C LEU A 135 10.09 17.80 33.36
N ASP A 136 10.26 16.60 32.78
CA ASP A 136 9.82 15.33 33.39
C ASP A 136 10.57 15.05 34.70
N GLU A 137 11.87 15.32 34.73
CA GLU A 137 12.67 15.17 35.93
C GLU A 137 12.26 16.14 37.04
N THR A 138 12.00 17.39 36.68
CA THR A 138 11.57 18.42 37.62
C THR A 138 10.20 18.06 38.22
N PHE A 139 9.23 17.72 37.37
CA PHE A 139 7.86 17.46 37.80
C PHE A 139 7.67 16.12 38.53
N ARG A 140 8.57 15.14 38.35
CA ARG A 140 8.51 13.86 39.08
C ARG A 140 8.54 14.01 40.60
N THR A 141 9.14 15.09 41.11
CA THR A 141 9.24 15.39 42.54
C THR A 141 8.31 16.52 42.99
N MET A 142 7.48 17.06 42.09
CA MET A 142 6.55 18.14 42.40
C MET A 142 5.19 17.57 42.84
N PRO A 143 4.46 18.27 43.71
CA PRO A 143 3.10 17.90 44.09
C PRO A 143 2.04 18.27 43.06
N PHE A 144 2.43 18.84 41.93
CA PHE A 144 1.58 19.29 40.80
C PHE A 144 2.19 18.92 39.46
N THR A 145 1.37 18.86 38.41
CA THR A 145 1.79 18.56 37.06
C THR A 145 1.98 19.83 36.22
N PRO A 146 2.65 19.75 35.03
CA PRO A 146 2.76 20.88 34.13
C PRO A 146 1.40 21.48 33.73
N GLU A 147 0.39 20.62 33.52
CA GLU A 147 -0.98 20.99 33.15
C GLU A 147 -1.67 21.80 34.28
N ALA A 148 -1.47 21.37 35.53
CA ALA A 148 -2.05 22.07 36.69
C ALA A 148 -1.52 23.51 36.82
N MET A 149 -0.30 23.82 36.33
CA MET A 149 0.21 25.20 36.30
C MET A 149 -0.53 26.09 35.29
N GLY A 150 -1.30 25.53 34.37
CA GLY A 150 -2.04 26.27 33.34
C GLY A 150 -3.28 26.99 33.90
N SER A 151 -3.77 26.63 35.10
CA SER A 151 -4.94 27.26 35.72
C SER A 151 -4.76 27.41 37.22
N LEU A 152 -5.17 28.57 37.75
CA LEU A 152 -5.11 28.85 39.18
C LEU A 152 -5.94 27.83 39.99
N PRO A 153 -7.16 27.45 39.60
CA PRO A 153 -7.93 26.45 40.32
C PRO A 153 -7.25 25.07 40.40
N ASP A 154 -6.66 24.61 39.31
CA ASP A 154 -6.04 23.28 39.26
C ASP A 154 -4.71 23.24 40.04
N LEU A 155 -3.95 24.34 39.97
CA LEU A 155 -2.78 24.53 40.82
C LEU A 155 -3.11 24.52 42.30
N ALA A 156 -4.12 25.29 42.70
CA ALA A 156 -4.57 25.34 44.07
C ALA A 156 -5.13 23.99 44.58
N ALA A 157 -5.83 23.25 43.71
CA ALA A 157 -6.31 21.90 44.03
C ALA A 157 -5.16 20.92 44.27
N SER A 158 -4.03 21.05 43.52
CA SER A 158 -2.84 20.22 43.71
C SER A 158 -2.03 20.53 44.96
N LEU A 159 -2.28 21.68 45.59
CA LEU A 159 -1.52 22.19 46.75
C LEU A 159 -2.38 22.19 48.04
N GLN A 160 -3.28 21.21 48.20
CA GLN A 160 -4.05 20.99 49.41
C GLN A 160 -3.13 20.81 50.63
N GLY A 161 -3.53 21.36 51.78
CA GLY A 161 -2.76 21.31 53.02
C GLY A 161 -1.70 22.41 53.14
N THR A 162 -1.45 23.22 52.08
CA THR A 162 -0.53 24.37 52.15
C THR A 162 -1.23 25.64 52.58
N THR A 163 -0.47 26.56 53.20
CA THR A 163 -1.01 27.87 53.64
C THR A 163 -0.99 28.85 52.48
N ALA A 164 -2.13 29.48 52.23
CA ALA A 164 -2.26 30.47 51.17
C ALA A 164 -3.08 31.68 51.63
N ARG A 165 -2.85 32.81 50.97
CA ARG A 165 -3.65 34.04 51.10
C ARG A 165 -4.36 34.26 49.77
N ALA A 166 -5.68 34.18 49.79
CA ALA A 166 -6.50 34.43 48.62
C ALA A 166 -7.18 35.81 48.72
N SER A 167 -7.13 36.59 47.68
CA SER A 167 -7.74 37.90 47.57
C SER A 167 -8.64 37.97 46.34
N VAL A 168 -9.88 38.46 46.54
CA VAL A 168 -10.86 38.70 45.48
C VAL A 168 -11.73 39.91 45.86
N ASP A 169 -11.91 40.86 44.95
CA ASP A 169 -12.76 42.04 45.09
C ASP A 169 -12.56 42.79 46.42
N GLY A 170 -11.32 42.91 46.88
CA GLY A 170 -10.95 43.61 48.12
C GLY A 170 -11.09 42.80 49.40
N ARG A 171 -11.63 41.59 49.34
CA ARG A 171 -11.67 40.64 50.47
C ARG A 171 -10.43 39.76 50.43
N THR A 172 -9.77 39.65 51.58
CA THR A 172 -8.58 38.76 51.70
C THR A 172 -8.84 37.75 52.81
N VAL A 173 -8.59 36.48 52.51
CA VAL A 173 -8.68 35.35 53.43
C VAL A 173 -7.35 34.61 53.46
N GLU A 174 -6.82 34.37 54.66
CA GLU A 174 -5.59 33.62 54.88
C GLU A 174 -5.93 32.32 55.61
N GLY A 175 -5.41 31.19 55.11
CA GLY A 175 -5.68 29.90 55.72
C GLY A 175 -5.02 28.74 54.99
N THR A 176 -5.26 27.55 55.49
CA THR A 176 -4.80 26.29 54.87
C THR A 176 -5.80 25.87 53.78
N ILE A 177 -5.32 25.55 52.62
CA ILE A 177 -6.12 25.07 51.48
C ILE A 177 -6.74 23.71 51.83
N LEU A 178 -8.05 23.63 51.90
CA LEU A 178 -8.80 22.38 52.05
C LEU A 178 -9.12 21.73 50.70
N GLY A 179 -9.28 22.53 49.66
CA GLY A 179 -9.57 22.07 48.32
C GLY A 179 -10.20 23.14 47.43
N VAL A 180 -10.44 22.76 46.17
CA VAL A 180 -11.16 23.56 45.18
C VAL A 180 -12.43 22.84 44.79
N GLY A 181 -13.56 23.49 45.00
CA GLY A 181 -14.90 23.02 44.65
C GLY A 181 -15.50 23.82 43.50
N SER A 182 -16.73 23.50 43.18
CA SER A 182 -17.56 24.26 42.22
C SER A 182 -18.90 24.62 42.89
N ILE A 183 -19.36 25.83 42.67
CA ILE A 183 -20.70 26.32 43.11
C ILE A 183 -21.45 26.80 41.87
N GLU A 184 -22.78 26.61 41.90
CA GLU A 184 -23.64 27.19 40.86
C GLU A 184 -24.09 28.57 41.34
N VAL A 185 -23.77 29.61 40.61
CA VAL A 185 -24.17 30.98 40.86
C VAL A 185 -25.34 31.32 39.94
N PRO A 186 -26.54 31.61 40.52
CA PRO A 186 -27.68 32.00 39.71
C PRO A 186 -27.40 33.31 38.97
N GLN A 187 -27.77 33.37 37.70
CA GLN A 187 -27.76 34.59 36.91
C GLN A 187 -29.13 35.29 36.91
N GLU A 188 -29.18 36.49 36.34
CA GLU A 188 -30.44 37.23 36.16
C GLU A 188 -31.49 36.38 35.42
N THR A 189 -32.76 36.64 35.73
CA THR A 189 -33.92 35.87 35.27
C THR A 189 -33.86 35.53 33.76
N GLY A 190 -33.71 34.23 33.44
CA GLY A 190 -33.70 33.70 32.06
C GLY A 190 -32.32 33.27 31.49
N LYS A 191 -31.29 33.29 32.31
CA LYS A 191 -29.96 32.73 31.95
C LYS A 191 -29.64 31.51 32.81
N ASP A 192 -28.95 30.54 32.23
CA ASP A 192 -28.49 29.35 32.96
C ASP A 192 -27.50 29.74 34.07
N PRO A 193 -27.47 29.03 35.21
CA PRO A 193 -26.51 29.28 36.27
C PRO A 193 -25.07 29.05 35.78
N ILE A 194 -24.14 29.92 36.23
CA ILE A 194 -22.72 29.75 35.91
C ILE A 194 -22.07 28.92 37.03
N THR A 195 -21.28 27.92 36.61
CA THR A 195 -20.43 27.15 37.52
C THR A 195 -19.15 27.94 37.83
N GLU A 196 -19.03 28.42 39.08
CA GLU A 196 -17.81 29.08 39.54
C GLU A 196 -16.94 28.12 40.35
N ARG A 197 -15.63 28.16 40.15
CA ARG A 197 -14.65 27.43 40.96
C ARG A 197 -14.37 28.22 42.24
N VAL A 198 -14.41 27.57 43.40
CA VAL A 198 -14.17 28.20 44.69
C VAL A 198 -13.06 27.50 45.47
N LEU A 199 -12.15 28.29 46.02
CA LEU A 199 -11.11 27.85 46.93
C LEU A 199 -11.66 27.81 48.36
N THR A 200 -11.54 26.68 49.02
CA THR A 200 -11.93 26.50 50.42
C THR A 200 -10.70 26.57 51.31
N LEU A 201 -10.70 27.50 52.25
CA LEU A 201 -9.61 27.75 53.19
C LEU A 201 -10.08 27.55 54.63
N MET A 202 -9.25 26.93 55.46
CA MET A 202 -9.42 26.87 56.92
C MET A 202 -8.52 27.92 57.57
N THR A 203 -9.12 28.93 58.18
CA THR A 203 -8.40 30.02 58.85
C THR A 203 -7.73 29.55 60.14
N ALA A 204 -6.82 30.36 60.71
CA ALA A 204 -6.18 30.07 61.98
C ALA A 204 -7.16 29.99 63.18
N SER A 205 -8.35 30.57 63.08
CA SER A 205 -9.42 30.47 64.06
C SER A 205 -10.23 29.17 63.97
N GLY A 206 -9.94 28.31 62.94
CA GLY A 206 -10.69 27.09 62.70
C GLY A 206 -11.94 27.28 61.85
N SER A 207 -12.27 28.51 61.41
CA SER A 207 -13.39 28.73 60.49
C SER A 207 -13.03 28.31 59.07
N VAL A 208 -14.02 27.80 58.32
CA VAL A 208 -13.87 27.41 56.90
C VAL A 208 -14.53 28.50 56.06
N GLU A 209 -13.74 29.10 55.17
CA GLU A 209 -14.17 30.15 54.27
C GLU A 209 -13.97 29.75 52.81
N THR A 210 -14.88 30.19 51.95
CA THR A 210 -14.79 29.98 50.51
C THR A 210 -14.50 31.31 49.80
N VAL A 211 -13.58 31.27 48.83
CA VAL A 211 -13.18 32.39 47.98
C VAL A 211 -13.38 32.02 46.52
N PRO A 212 -14.22 32.75 45.77
CA PRO A 212 -14.40 32.49 44.34
C PRO A 212 -13.10 32.74 43.59
N LEU A 213 -12.73 31.79 42.69
CA LEU A 213 -11.55 31.90 41.84
C LEU A 213 -11.93 32.53 40.48
N THR A 214 -12.39 33.78 40.55
CA THR A 214 -12.73 34.61 39.37
C THR A 214 -11.48 35.14 38.69
N THR A 215 -11.65 35.85 37.57
CA THR A 215 -10.54 36.52 36.84
C THR A 215 -9.81 37.59 37.66
N THR A 216 -10.45 38.12 38.72
CA THR A 216 -9.90 39.10 39.66
C THR A 216 -9.23 38.46 40.87
N ALA A 217 -9.38 37.15 41.05
CA ALA A 217 -8.81 36.43 42.18
C ALA A 217 -7.28 36.30 42.05
N SER A 218 -6.60 36.50 43.18
CA SER A 218 -5.18 36.22 43.34
C SER A 218 -4.95 35.30 44.53
N VAL A 219 -4.03 34.37 44.39
CA VAL A 219 -3.62 33.45 45.45
C VAL A 219 -2.11 33.53 45.63
N GLU A 220 -1.69 33.88 46.84
CA GLU A 220 -0.31 33.91 47.27
C GLU A 220 -0.05 32.66 48.14
N PHE A 221 0.83 31.79 47.73
CA PHE A 221 1.27 30.66 48.54
C PHE A 221 2.31 31.13 49.57
N LEU A 222 1.99 31.00 50.87
CA LEU A 222 2.81 31.54 51.93
C LEU A 222 4.00 30.63 52.28
N ASP A 223 3.88 29.34 52.00
CA ASP A 223 4.93 28.36 52.24
C ASP A 223 6.17 28.63 51.31
N PRO A 224 7.35 28.90 51.89
CA PRO A 224 8.58 29.16 51.14
C PRO A 224 9.00 27.97 50.22
N GLU A 225 8.76 26.72 50.68
CA GLU A 225 9.12 25.54 49.90
C GLU A 225 8.24 25.39 48.67
N VAL A 226 6.94 25.67 48.82
CA VAL A 226 5.99 25.65 47.68
C VAL A 226 6.35 26.71 46.67
N ARG A 227 6.67 27.93 47.13
CA ARG A 227 7.13 29.00 46.22
C ARG A 227 8.40 28.66 45.49
N ALA A 228 9.39 28.05 46.16
CA ALA A 228 10.64 27.60 45.53
C ALA A 228 10.35 26.50 44.47
N LYS A 229 9.45 25.56 44.77
CA LYS A 229 9.02 24.51 43.84
C LYS A 229 8.31 25.11 42.62
N LEU A 230 7.41 26.07 42.81
CA LEU A 230 6.73 26.77 41.71
C LEU A 230 7.73 27.54 40.81
N ALA A 231 8.67 28.27 41.41
CA ALA A 231 9.69 28.97 40.65
C ALA A 231 10.56 28.02 39.85
N LYS A 232 10.97 26.89 40.43
CA LYS A 232 11.76 25.85 39.74
C LYS A 232 10.94 25.24 38.60
N ALA A 233 9.66 24.93 38.82
CA ALA A 233 8.80 24.38 37.81
C ALA A 233 8.55 25.35 36.63
N ALA A 234 8.30 26.64 36.95
CA ALA A 234 8.16 27.69 35.94
C ALA A 234 9.41 27.86 35.08
N ALA A 235 10.59 27.82 35.70
CA ALA A 235 11.87 27.84 34.96
C ALA A 235 12.01 26.62 34.05
N ALA A 236 11.67 25.42 34.52
CA ALA A 236 11.74 24.20 33.72
C ALA A 236 10.76 24.23 32.51
N VAL A 237 9.53 24.75 32.71
CA VAL A 237 8.57 24.94 31.62
C VAL A 237 9.08 25.97 30.63
N GLY A 238 9.69 27.07 31.09
CA GLY A 238 10.31 28.09 30.23
C GLY A 238 11.41 27.49 29.37
N LEU A 239 12.34 26.77 29.98
CA LEU A 239 13.45 26.12 29.28
C LEU A 239 12.94 25.10 28.27
N SER A 240 11.94 24.27 28.61
CA SER A 240 11.42 23.24 27.69
C SER A 240 10.74 23.83 26.44
N LYS A 241 10.25 25.06 26.48
CA LYS A 241 9.67 25.76 25.31
C LYS A 241 10.73 26.38 24.41
N VAL A 242 11.89 26.72 24.93
CA VAL A 242 12.99 27.37 24.21
C VAL A 242 13.98 26.31 23.71
N ASP A 243 14.23 25.29 24.47
CA ASP A 243 15.25 24.27 24.21
C ASP A 243 14.67 23.15 23.32
N ARG A 244 14.76 23.37 22.00
CA ARG A 244 14.35 22.39 20.98
C ARG A 244 15.48 21.48 20.52
N ALA A 245 16.69 21.62 21.07
CA ALA A 245 17.84 20.81 20.78
C ALA A 245 18.29 20.01 22.01
N ARG A 246 18.98 18.91 21.78
CA ARG A 246 19.68 18.13 22.80
C ARG A 246 21.12 18.02 22.40
N GLN A 247 22.01 18.16 23.38
CA GLN A 247 23.42 17.99 23.19
C GLN A 247 23.83 16.56 23.45
N ILE A 248 24.45 15.94 22.45
CA ILE A 248 25.08 14.63 22.56
C ILE A 248 26.58 14.84 22.74
N GLU A 249 27.13 14.28 23.80
CA GLU A 249 28.56 14.27 24.09
C GLU A 249 29.17 12.93 23.68
N VAL A 250 30.14 12.96 22.78
CA VAL A 250 30.93 11.77 22.39
C VAL A 250 32.34 11.93 22.92
N LYS A 251 32.75 11.02 23.81
CA LYS A 251 34.10 10.99 24.39
C LYS A 251 35.02 10.11 23.57
N VAL A 252 36.11 10.72 23.10
CA VAL A 252 37.16 10.04 22.35
C VAL A 252 38.49 10.13 23.09
N ASP A 253 39.15 9.01 23.21
CA ASP A 253 40.47 8.89 23.85
C ASP A 253 41.52 8.56 22.78
N GLY A 254 42.63 9.25 22.82
CA GLY A 254 43.71 9.05 21.88
C GLY A 254 44.84 10.07 22.09
N SER A 255 45.86 10.02 21.28
CA SER A 255 47.01 10.91 21.37
C SER A 255 47.24 11.63 20.06
N GLY A 256 47.65 12.92 20.16
CA GLY A 256 47.99 13.75 19.02
C GLY A 256 46.78 14.22 18.19
N LYS A 257 47.10 14.98 17.13
CA LYS A 257 46.12 15.57 16.20
C LYS A 257 45.59 14.49 15.26
N ARG A 258 44.27 14.39 15.13
CA ARG A 258 43.59 13.46 14.24
C ARG A 258 42.18 13.94 13.89
N ASP A 259 41.62 13.40 12.84
CA ASP A 259 40.25 13.67 12.41
C ASP A 259 39.35 12.52 12.82
N VAL A 260 38.35 12.83 13.64
CA VAL A 260 37.27 11.90 14.01
C VAL A 260 36.09 12.09 13.06
N SER A 261 35.59 11.00 12.50
CA SER A 261 34.43 11.02 11.63
C SER A 261 33.19 10.56 12.38
N LEU A 262 32.10 11.33 12.28
CA LEU A 262 30.78 11.00 12.77
C LEU A 262 29.84 10.83 11.60
N THR A 263 29.14 9.69 11.52
CA THR A 263 28.11 9.44 10.51
C THR A 263 26.81 9.05 11.17
N TYR A 264 25.71 9.67 10.77
CA TYR A 264 24.38 9.41 11.32
C TYR A 264 23.30 9.66 10.26
N VAL A 265 22.10 9.10 10.48
CA VAL A 265 20.94 9.21 9.59
C VAL A 265 19.83 9.96 10.31
N VAL A 266 19.28 10.98 9.65
CA VAL A 266 18.18 11.80 10.17
C VAL A 266 17.09 11.97 9.11
N PRO A 267 15.84 12.30 9.49
CA PRO A 267 14.81 12.70 8.55
C PRO A 267 15.25 13.91 7.74
N ALA A 268 14.94 13.91 6.46
CA ALA A 268 15.23 15.01 5.55
C ALA A 268 14.12 15.17 4.51
N PRO A 269 13.95 16.34 3.92
CA PRO A 269 13.05 16.52 2.78
C PRO A 269 13.42 15.58 1.63
N VAL A 270 12.38 14.97 1.02
CA VAL A 270 12.57 14.15 -0.17
C VAL A 270 13.09 15.02 -1.31
N TRP A 271 14.22 14.66 -1.89
CA TRP A 271 14.68 15.29 -3.11
C TRP A 271 13.79 14.90 -4.29
N LYS A 272 13.60 15.80 -5.26
CA LYS A 272 12.65 15.66 -6.37
C LYS A 272 13.39 15.67 -7.68
N THR A 273 12.88 14.90 -8.66
CA THR A 273 13.46 14.86 -10.00
C THR A 273 12.59 15.64 -10.99
N ALA A 274 13.23 16.50 -11.77
CA ALA A 274 12.62 17.16 -12.92
C ALA A 274 13.44 16.83 -14.18
N TYR A 275 12.76 16.37 -15.23
CA TYR A 275 13.39 16.03 -16.51
C TYR A 275 13.10 17.11 -17.54
N ARG A 276 14.08 17.40 -18.38
CA ARG A 276 13.93 18.20 -19.58
C ARG A 276 14.33 17.35 -20.78
N VAL A 277 13.43 17.20 -21.72
CA VAL A 277 13.64 16.42 -22.94
C VAL A 277 13.52 17.37 -24.14
N VAL A 278 14.61 17.54 -24.84
CA VAL A 278 14.64 18.28 -26.09
C VAL A 278 14.65 17.29 -27.23
N LEU A 279 13.52 17.19 -27.93
CA LEU A 279 13.37 16.30 -29.07
C LEU A 279 14.20 16.83 -30.24
N GLY A 280 15.14 16.02 -30.70
CA GLY A 280 15.95 16.28 -31.90
C GLY A 280 15.41 15.54 -33.11
N ASP A 281 16.13 15.70 -34.24
CA ASP A 281 15.86 14.96 -35.47
C ASP A 281 16.44 13.55 -35.41
N GLY A 282 15.87 12.66 -36.22
CA GLY A 282 16.42 11.30 -36.38
C GLY A 282 16.17 10.33 -35.23
N GLY A 283 15.11 10.54 -34.42
CA GLY A 283 14.71 9.62 -33.38
C GLY A 283 15.58 9.68 -32.12
N LYS A 284 16.14 10.83 -31.81
CA LYS A 284 16.97 11.09 -30.64
C LYS A 284 16.45 12.29 -29.86
N ALA A 285 16.73 12.33 -28.57
CA ALA A 285 16.47 13.47 -27.72
C ALA A 285 17.63 13.68 -26.72
N ARG A 286 17.86 14.93 -26.35
CA ARG A 286 18.71 15.27 -25.20
C ARG A 286 17.86 15.18 -23.93
N LEU A 287 18.20 14.26 -23.04
CA LEU A 287 17.59 14.05 -21.75
C LEU A 287 18.46 14.69 -20.67
N GLN A 288 17.92 15.66 -19.97
CA GLN A 288 18.53 16.25 -18.79
C GLN A 288 17.69 15.94 -17.56
N ALA A 289 18.30 15.37 -16.51
CA ALA A 289 17.66 15.18 -15.22
C ALA A 289 18.25 16.14 -14.19
N TRP A 290 17.38 16.80 -13.44
CA TRP A 290 17.69 17.80 -12.43
C TRP A 290 17.16 17.33 -11.07
N GLY A 291 18.05 17.30 -10.06
CA GLY A 291 17.71 17.05 -8.68
C GLY A 291 17.39 18.37 -7.97
N ILE A 292 16.21 18.46 -7.37
CA ILE A 292 15.81 19.59 -6.52
C ILE A 292 15.96 19.10 -5.08
N LEU A 293 16.94 19.61 -4.39
CA LEU A 293 17.30 19.27 -3.02
C LEU A 293 17.13 20.48 -2.09
N GLU A 294 16.94 20.21 -0.82
CA GLU A 294 16.76 21.22 0.22
C GLU A 294 17.69 20.94 1.39
N ASN A 295 18.40 21.94 1.85
CA ASN A 295 19.20 21.84 3.04
C ASN A 295 18.35 22.13 4.28
N ALA A 296 17.83 21.08 4.91
CA ALA A 296 17.06 21.15 6.16
C ALA A 296 17.88 20.71 7.39
N THR A 297 19.22 20.69 7.29
CA THR A 297 20.08 20.25 8.41
C THR A 297 20.21 21.29 9.54
N GLY A 298 19.73 22.51 9.32
CA GLY A 298 19.89 23.62 10.27
C GLY A 298 21.26 24.31 10.22
N GLU A 299 22.19 23.83 9.40
CA GLU A 299 23.54 24.35 9.25
C GLU A 299 23.85 24.60 7.77
N ASP A 300 24.72 25.60 7.50
CA ASP A 300 25.17 25.85 6.14
C ASP A 300 26.08 24.73 5.63
N TRP A 301 25.79 24.20 4.46
CA TRP A 301 26.72 23.31 3.76
C TRP A 301 27.81 24.17 3.11
N GLN A 302 29.07 23.85 3.39
CA GLN A 302 30.24 24.50 2.81
C GLN A 302 31.16 23.41 2.25
N ASP A 303 31.33 23.41 0.93
CA ASP A 303 32.14 22.41 0.21
C ASP A 303 31.80 20.96 0.58
N VAL A 304 30.51 20.61 0.54
CA VAL A 304 29.97 19.30 0.91
C VAL A 304 29.84 18.42 -0.31
N ASP A 305 30.27 17.16 -0.19
CA ASP A 305 30.03 16.11 -1.17
C ASP A 305 28.58 15.62 -1.05
N VAL A 306 27.78 15.76 -2.10
CA VAL A 306 26.36 15.37 -2.08
C VAL A 306 26.10 14.22 -3.02
N THR A 307 25.42 13.20 -2.52
CA THR A 307 24.92 12.05 -3.29
C THR A 307 23.39 12.01 -3.19
N LEU A 308 22.72 11.84 -4.33
CA LEU A 308 21.30 11.59 -4.39
C LEU A 308 21.07 10.09 -4.60
N THR A 309 20.29 9.46 -3.74
CA THR A 309 19.94 8.04 -3.88
C THR A 309 18.47 7.85 -4.19
N SER A 310 18.14 7.06 -5.22
CA SER A 310 16.78 6.77 -5.61
C SER A 310 16.12 5.67 -4.76
N GLY A 311 16.88 5.05 -3.86
CA GLY A 311 16.38 3.99 -2.99
C GLY A 311 15.47 4.50 -1.88
N SER A 312 14.44 3.73 -1.57
CA SER A 312 13.60 3.92 -0.39
C SER A 312 13.91 2.82 0.63
N PRO A 313 14.95 2.98 1.46
CA PRO A 313 15.28 1.97 2.46
C PRO A 313 14.14 1.82 3.47
N VAL A 314 13.91 0.61 3.94
CA VAL A 314 12.97 0.37 5.04
C VAL A 314 13.50 1.04 6.29
N THR A 315 12.72 1.96 6.86
CA THR A 315 13.09 2.71 8.06
C THR A 315 12.15 2.38 9.21
N LEU A 316 12.73 2.15 10.38
CA LEU A 316 11.98 1.87 11.60
C LEU A 316 12.25 3.00 12.60
N LYS A 317 11.20 3.55 13.17
CA LYS A 317 11.29 4.57 14.23
C LYS A 317 11.09 3.91 15.59
N GLN A 318 12.00 4.20 16.52
CA GLN A 318 11.89 3.77 17.90
C GLN A 318 12.19 4.97 18.79
N ARG A 319 11.36 5.20 19.81
CA ARG A 319 11.55 6.29 20.78
C ARG A 319 12.61 5.90 21.80
N LEU A 320 13.88 6.15 21.46
CA LEU A 320 15.01 5.79 22.31
C LEU A 320 15.28 6.80 23.43
N LEU A 321 14.83 8.04 23.24
CA LEU A 321 14.92 9.11 24.23
C LEU A 321 13.93 8.90 25.38
N GLU A 322 12.78 8.25 25.13
CA GLU A 322 11.75 8.02 26.14
C GLU A 322 12.15 6.88 27.11
N SER A 323 11.88 7.09 28.39
CA SER A 323 12.08 6.03 29.40
C SER A 323 10.85 5.13 29.45
N TYR A 324 11.03 3.84 29.23
CA TYR A 324 9.98 2.83 29.35
C TYR A 324 10.06 2.16 30.72
N TRP A 325 8.97 2.28 31.50
CA TRP A 325 8.84 1.63 32.80
C TRP A 325 7.95 0.40 32.65
N ARG A 326 8.36 -0.69 33.29
CA ARG A 326 7.52 -1.89 33.37
C ARG A 326 6.92 -1.98 34.76
N ASP A 327 5.62 -2.09 34.84
CA ASP A 327 4.93 -2.34 36.10
C ASP A 327 5.36 -3.68 36.67
N ARG A 328 5.64 -3.67 37.96
CA ARG A 328 6.00 -4.88 38.70
C ARG A 328 4.71 -5.46 39.28
N PRO A 329 4.47 -6.78 39.16
CA PRO A 329 3.33 -7.40 39.83
C PRO A 329 3.47 -7.22 41.35
N GLU A 330 2.45 -6.67 41.99
CA GLU A 330 2.37 -6.58 43.45
C GLU A 330 2.03 -7.95 44.01
N ILE A 331 2.84 -8.40 44.96
CA ILE A 331 2.51 -9.55 45.78
C ILE A 331 1.78 -9.03 47.01
N PRO A 332 0.48 -9.33 47.17
CA PRO A 332 -0.26 -8.85 48.32
C PRO A 332 0.33 -9.43 49.60
N VAL A 333 0.51 -8.58 50.64
CA VAL A 333 0.93 -9.00 51.98
C VAL A 333 -0.28 -9.63 52.69
N PHE A 334 -0.29 -10.95 52.75
CA PHE A 334 -1.35 -11.62 53.52
C PHE A 334 -1.01 -11.58 55.03
N ALA A 335 -1.62 -10.69 55.75
CA ALA A 335 -1.65 -10.68 57.21
C ALA A 335 -2.64 -11.76 57.69
N GLY A 336 -2.18 -13.01 57.78
CA GLY A 336 -2.78 -14.04 58.65
C GLY A 336 -4.28 -14.32 58.58
N ALA A 337 -4.98 -13.99 57.51
CA ALA A 337 -6.38 -14.39 57.36
C ALA A 337 -6.43 -15.85 56.85
N GLN A 338 -6.96 -16.75 57.66
CA GLN A 338 -7.31 -18.09 57.22
C GLN A 338 -8.25 -18.00 56.04
N ALA A 339 -7.86 -18.57 54.90
CA ALA A 339 -8.76 -18.65 53.75
C ALA A 339 -10.04 -19.41 54.18
N PRO A 340 -11.23 -18.87 53.89
CA PRO A 340 -12.44 -19.64 54.12
C PRO A 340 -12.40 -20.93 53.33
N PRO A 341 -12.93 -22.07 53.88
CA PRO A 341 -12.96 -23.31 53.14
C PRO A 341 -13.70 -23.12 51.80
N ARG A 342 -13.10 -23.64 50.75
CA ARG A 342 -13.71 -23.54 49.44
C ARG A 342 -15.07 -24.22 49.43
N PRO A 343 -16.16 -23.59 49.00
CA PRO A 343 -17.43 -24.29 48.85
C PRO A 343 -17.24 -25.41 47.78
N ASP A 344 -17.75 -26.58 48.08
CA ASP A 344 -17.80 -27.67 47.16
C ASP A 344 -18.75 -27.32 46.00
N THR A 345 -18.21 -27.15 44.80
CA THR A 345 -18.97 -26.78 43.58
C THR A 345 -19.48 -27.98 42.82
N GLY A 346 -19.66 -29.16 43.46
CA GLY A 346 -20.26 -30.34 42.82
C GLY A 346 -19.63 -30.66 41.44
N ALA A 347 -19.46 -31.94 41.12
CA ALA A 347 -18.91 -32.35 39.82
C ALA A 347 -19.79 -31.86 38.65
N ALA A 348 -19.34 -30.83 37.93
CA ALA A 348 -20.00 -30.36 36.72
C ALA A 348 -19.95 -31.42 35.63
N ALA A 349 -21.12 -31.84 35.18
CA ALA A 349 -21.26 -32.69 34.01
C ALA A 349 -20.60 -32.06 32.79
N ARG A 350 -19.75 -32.81 32.10
CA ARG A 350 -19.11 -32.40 30.86
C ARG A 350 -20.15 -32.04 29.82
N ALA A 351 -20.42 -30.76 29.61
CA ALA A 351 -21.17 -30.31 28.46
C ALA A 351 -20.26 -30.37 27.23
N LYS A 352 -20.70 -31.11 26.19
CA LYS A 352 -20.07 -31.11 24.86
C LYS A 352 -20.12 -29.68 24.29
N VAL A 353 -18.96 -29.08 24.07
CA VAL A 353 -18.86 -27.81 23.34
C VAL A 353 -19.10 -28.12 21.86
N ALA A 354 -20.27 -27.73 21.35
CA ALA A 354 -20.53 -27.64 19.93
C ALA A 354 -19.82 -26.40 19.38
N SER A 355 -18.95 -26.62 18.42
CA SER A 355 -18.26 -25.56 17.69
C SER A 355 -19.26 -24.77 16.85
N ALA A 356 -19.56 -23.54 17.25
CA ALA A 356 -20.25 -22.57 16.39
C ALA A 356 -19.21 -21.63 15.79
N GLY A 357 -18.98 -21.77 14.49
CA GLY A 357 -18.23 -20.82 13.70
C GLY A 357 -18.98 -19.50 13.58
N GLY A 358 -18.47 -18.46 14.22
CA GLY A 358 -18.98 -17.09 14.11
C GLY A 358 -18.20 -16.31 13.09
N ALA A 359 -18.87 -15.92 12.02
CA ALA A 359 -18.36 -15.06 10.97
C ALA A 359 -18.01 -13.67 11.53
N ARG A 360 -16.76 -13.25 11.36
CA ARG A 360 -16.35 -11.84 11.54
C ARG A 360 -16.85 -11.04 10.35
N LYS A 361 -17.84 -10.20 10.56
CA LYS A 361 -18.16 -9.09 9.66
C LYS A 361 -17.12 -8.00 9.84
N ALA A 362 -16.30 -7.78 8.81
CA ALA A 362 -15.48 -6.59 8.69
C ALA A 362 -16.39 -5.39 8.39
N PHE A 363 -16.35 -4.40 9.24
CA PHE A 363 -16.92 -3.07 8.98
C PHE A 363 -15.93 -2.33 8.07
N MET A 364 -16.30 -2.11 6.81
CA MET A 364 -15.67 -1.10 5.96
C MET A 364 -16.38 0.22 6.19
N ALA A 365 -15.68 1.18 6.80
CA ALA A 365 -16.06 2.57 6.77
C ALA A 365 -15.69 3.13 5.39
N GLN A 366 -16.68 3.59 4.68
CA GLN A 366 -16.56 4.24 3.38
C GLN A 366 -16.53 5.76 3.65
N ASP A 367 -15.33 6.35 3.61
CA ASP A 367 -15.19 7.80 3.58
C ASP A 367 -15.50 8.30 2.16
N MET A 368 -16.65 8.91 2.02
CA MET A 368 -16.99 9.71 0.84
C MET A 368 -16.25 11.04 0.91
N VAL A 369 -15.21 11.19 0.11
CA VAL A 369 -14.64 12.51 -0.21
C VAL A 369 -15.49 13.13 -1.33
N ALA A 370 -16.19 14.19 -0.99
CA ALA A 370 -16.92 15.02 -1.94
C ALA A 370 -15.91 15.80 -2.80
N ALA A 371 -15.85 15.48 -4.10
CA ALA A 371 -15.10 16.24 -5.07
C ALA A 371 -15.81 17.56 -5.35
N ALA A 372 -15.17 18.67 -5.04
CA ALA A 372 -15.58 20.00 -5.47
C ALA A 372 -15.31 20.15 -6.96
N ALA A 373 -16.32 20.57 -7.72
CA ALA A 373 -16.22 20.87 -9.14
C ALA A 373 -15.33 22.11 -9.36
N PRO A 374 -14.45 22.13 -10.38
CA PRO A 374 -13.68 23.31 -10.71
C PRO A 374 -14.56 24.34 -11.43
N ALA A 375 -14.38 25.61 -11.03
CA ALA A 375 -14.97 26.76 -11.70
C ALA A 375 -14.41 26.92 -13.15
N PRO A 376 -15.16 27.50 -14.07
CA PRO A 376 -14.68 27.66 -15.44
C PRO A 376 -13.53 28.67 -15.50
N ALA A 377 -12.44 28.24 -16.12
CA ALA A 377 -11.31 29.12 -16.44
C ALA A 377 -11.70 30.13 -17.50
N GLY A 378 -11.52 31.42 -17.18
CA GLY A 378 -11.59 32.49 -18.13
C GLY A 378 -10.51 32.35 -19.22
N GLU A 379 -10.87 32.68 -20.44
CA GLU A 379 -9.95 32.76 -21.58
C GLU A 379 -8.85 33.79 -21.26
N ALA A 380 -7.61 33.32 -21.07
CA ALA A 380 -6.44 34.16 -21.06
C ALA A 380 -5.92 34.29 -22.49
N GLU A 381 -5.96 35.49 -23.02
CA GLU A 381 -5.29 35.88 -24.26
C GLU A 381 -3.81 35.48 -24.18
N ALA A 382 -3.34 34.80 -25.23
CA ALA A 382 -1.96 34.41 -25.38
C ALA A 382 -1.12 35.68 -25.70
N ASP A 383 -0.57 36.28 -24.62
CA ASP A 383 0.50 37.23 -24.75
C ASP A 383 1.80 36.44 -24.96
N GLY A 384 2.51 36.75 -26.06
CA GLY A 384 3.76 36.07 -26.43
C GLY A 384 4.81 36.24 -25.36
N GLY A 385 4.96 35.24 -24.52
CA GLY A 385 6.03 35.19 -23.50
C GLY A 385 7.42 35.24 -24.15
N PRO A 386 8.41 35.75 -23.44
CA PRO A 386 9.79 35.85 -23.92
C PRO A 386 10.30 34.44 -24.32
N PRO A 387 11.19 34.34 -25.32
CA PRO A 387 11.75 33.05 -25.73
C PRO A 387 12.41 32.38 -24.54
N PRO A 388 12.31 31.04 -24.41
CA PRO A 388 12.91 30.29 -23.33
C PRO A 388 14.42 30.58 -23.29
N PRO A 389 15.02 30.72 -22.10
CA PRO A 389 16.47 30.97 -21.98
C PRO A 389 17.22 29.83 -22.69
N PRO A 390 18.37 30.14 -23.32
CA PRO A 390 19.15 29.09 -23.95
C PRO A 390 19.50 28.03 -22.92
N VAL A 391 19.31 26.75 -23.28
CA VAL A 391 19.68 25.61 -22.45
C VAL A 391 21.19 25.69 -22.23
N SER A 392 21.62 26.15 -21.07
CA SER A 392 23.03 26.18 -20.68
C SER A 392 23.54 24.74 -20.67
N GLU A 393 24.66 24.49 -21.31
CA GLU A 393 25.32 23.19 -21.24
C GLU A 393 25.82 22.97 -19.82
N PRO A 394 25.33 21.92 -19.09
CA PRO A 394 25.91 21.62 -17.78
C PRO A 394 27.31 21.09 -17.96
N THR A 395 28.23 21.65 -17.20
CA THR A 395 29.69 21.44 -17.35
C THR A 395 30.15 20.09 -16.76
N ALA A 396 29.28 19.37 -16.05
CA ALA A 396 29.59 18.08 -15.46
C ALA A 396 28.31 17.25 -15.18
N VAL A 397 28.43 15.94 -15.33
CA VAL A 397 27.38 14.94 -15.10
C VAL A 397 27.75 14.13 -13.86
N ALA A 398 26.76 13.73 -13.05
CA ALA A 398 26.97 12.92 -11.86
C ALA A 398 27.58 11.53 -12.23
N ALA A 399 28.51 11.06 -11.40
CA ALA A 399 28.94 9.67 -11.47
C ALA A 399 27.84 8.79 -10.88
N VAL A 400 27.49 7.72 -11.58
CA VAL A 400 26.39 6.83 -11.21
C VAL A 400 26.92 5.47 -10.80
N SER A 401 26.43 4.96 -9.66
CA SER A 401 26.59 3.57 -9.25
C SER A 401 25.20 2.96 -8.99
N GLU A 402 25.00 1.71 -9.37
CA GLU A 402 23.77 0.96 -9.19
C GLU A 402 24.07 -0.29 -8.35
N ASP A 403 23.30 -0.51 -7.28
CA ASP A 403 23.25 -1.73 -6.48
C ASP A 403 21.87 -2.36 -6.68
N GLU A 404 21.67 -3.63 -6.32
CA GLU A 404 20.48 -4.45 -6.65
C GLU A 404 19.11 -3.75 -6.47
N ALA A 405 19.02 -2.70 -5.65
CA ALA A 405 17.77 -1.98 -5.37
C ALA A 405 17.88 -0.45 -5.40
N VAL A 406 19.05 0.13 -5.66
CA VAL A 406 19.30 1.56 -5.43
C VAL A 406 20.24 2.11 -6.48
N SER A 407 19.87 3.26 -7.07
CA SER A 407 20.79 4.02 -7.93
C SER A 407 21.28 5.25 -7.20
N ASP A 408 22.59 5.38 -7.08
CA ASP A 408 23.27 6.51 -6.44
C ASP A 408 23.87 7.46 -7.47
N PHE A 409 23.54 8.73 -7.36
CA PHE A 409 24.00 9.80 -8.23
C PHE A 409 24.94 10.72 -7.43
N HIS A 410 26.25 10.52 -7.59
CA HIS A 410 27.24 11.41 -6.99
C HIS A 410 27.33 12.71 -7.77
N LEU A 411 26.94 13.80 -7.14
CA LEU A 411 26.94 15.11 -7.81
C LEU A 411 28.38 15.58 -8.09
N PRO A 412 28.62 16.18 -9.26
CA PRO A 412 29.95 16.64 -9.61
C PRO A 412 30.33 17.87 -8.78
N GLY A 413 31.45 17.77 -8.10
CA GLY A 413 31.98 18.85 -7.27
C GLY A 413 31.28 19.03 -5.93
N LYS A 414 31.86 19.83 -5.09
CA LYS A 414 31.33 20.11 -3.76
C LYS A 414 30.31 21.23 -3.82
N LEU A 415 29.27 21.10 -3.00
CA LEU A 415 28.16 22.04 -2.96
C LEU A 415 28.20 22.87 -1.69
N SER A 416 27.85 24.15 -1.86
CA SER A 416 27.62 25.08 -0.74
C SER A 416 26.18 25.57 -0.80
N VAL A 417 25.37 25.21 0.22
CA VAL A 417 23.94 25.50 0.30
C VAL A 417 23.62 26.04 1.69
N PRO A 418 23.16 27.28 1.83
CA PRO A 418 22.77 27.80 3.13
C PRO A 418 21.64 27.01 3.75
N ALA A 419 21.54 27.01 5.08
CA ALA A 419 20.46 26.36 5.81
C ALA A 419 19.09 26.90 5.36
N GLY A 420 18.12 25.99 5.18
CA GLY A 420 16.76 26.33 4.73
C GLY A 420 16.64 26.74 3.25
N HIS A 421 17.69 26.59 2.45
CA HIS A 421 17.67 26.91 1.02
C HIS A 421 17.56 25.64 0.17
N SER A 422 16.89 25.82 -0.97
CA SER A 422 16.78 24.76 -2.00
C SER A 422 17.77 25.01 -3.12
N LEU A 423 18.31 23.93 -3.70
CA LEU A 423 19.22 23.99 -4.83
C LEU A 423 18.73 23.04 -5.92
N THR A 424 18.82 23.45 -7.17
CA THR A 424 18.53 22.60 -8.32
C THR A 424 19.83 22.30 -9.06
N VAL A 425 20.20 21.03 -9.16
CA VAL A 425 21.47 20.59 -9.77
C VAL A 425 21.22 19.57 -10.88
N PRO A 426 21.91 19.68 -12.02
CA PRO A 426 21.85 18.66 -13.05
C PRO A 426 22.64 17.43 -12.59
N PHE A 427 22.08 16.23 -12.77
CA PHE A 427 22.78 14.99 -12.46
C PHE A 427 22.83 13.99 -13.62
N ILE A 428 22.00 14.17 -14.67
CA ILE A 428 22.09 13.45 -15.94
C ILE A 428 21.96 14.45 -17.07
N ASP A 429 22.82 14.31 -18.10
CA ASP A 429 22.74 15.03 -19.37
C ASP A 429 23.28 14.12 -20.48
N VAL A 430 22.39 13.46 -21.20
CA VAL A 430 22.73 12.44 -22.20
C VAL A 430 21.81 12.53 -23.42
N GLU A 431 22.32 12.06 -24.56
CA GLU A 431 21.50 11.82 -25.73
C GLU A 431 20.92 10.41 -25.66
N VAL A 432 19.61 10.28 -25.80
CA VAL A 432 18.88 9.01 -25.72
C VAL A 432 18.00 8.80 -26.95
N PRO A 433 17.73 7.54 -27.34
CA PRO A 433 16.71 7.24 -28.34
C PRO A 433 15.34 7.70 -27.87
N ALA A 434 14.65 8.47 -28.71
CA ALA A 434 13.35 9.01 -28.40
C ALA A 434 12.52 9.11 -29.68
N GLU A 435 11.43 8.39 -29.79
CA GLU A 435 10.52 8.41 -30.93
C GLU A 435 9.23 9.16 -30.55
N ARG A 436 8.83 10.14 -31.35
CA ARG A 436 7.52 10.80 -31.20
C ARG A 436 6.45 9.92 -31.78
N ILE A 437 5.47 9.51 -30.97
CA ILE A 437 4.38 8.63 -31.35
C ILE A 437 3.03 9.25 -30.96
N SER A 438 1.95 8.68 -31.51
CA SER A 438 0.57 8.98 -31.10
C SER A 438 -0.05 7.74 -30.47
N VAL A 439 -0.44 7.81 -29.22
CA VAL A 439 -1.00 6.68 -28.46
C VAL A 439 -2.52 6.80 -28.45
N PHE A 440 -3.21 5.77 -28.88
CA PHE A 440 -4.67 5.71 -28.88
C PHE A 440 -5.16 4.65 -27.88
N GLN A 441 -5.99 5.10 -26.97
CA GLN A 441 -6.63 4.27 -25.93
C GLN A 441 -8.15 4.27 -26.17
N PRO A 442 -8.72 3.21 -26.77
CA PRO A 442 -10.14 3.16 -27.11
C PRO A 442 -11.09 3.38 -25.94
N GLU A 443 -10.66 3.01 -24.74
CA GLU A 443 -11.43 3.09 -23.50
C GLU A 443 -11.73 4.54 -23.08
N LEU A 444 -10.89 5.49 -23.46
CA LEU A 444 -11.08 6.91 -23.16
C LEU A 444 -12.18 7.57 -24.04
N GLY A 445 -12.74 6.85 -25.01
CA GLY A 445 -13.92 7.27 -25.78
C GLY A 445 -13.71 8.39 -26.79
N GLY A 446 -12.48 8.84 -27.00
CA GLY A 446 -12.13 9.87 -27.96
C GLY A 446 -11.88 9.32 -29.38
N ARG A 447 -11.74 10.23 -30.35
CA ARG A 447 -11.27 9.91 -31.73
C ARG A 447 -9.83 10.33 -31.97
N ASN A 448 -9.29 11.16 -31.11
CA ASN A 448 -7.94 11.70 -31.25
C ASN A 448 -7.00 10.96 -30.28
N PRO A 449 -5.86 10.50 -30.77
CA PRO A 449 -4.84 9.92 -29.91
C PRO A 449 -4.13 10.99 -29.07
N VAL A 450 -3.34 10.57 -28.11
CA VAL A 450 -2.46 11.43 -27.31
C VAL A 450 -1.06 11.40 -27.90
N SER A 451 -0.45 12.55 -28.13
CA SER A 451 0.96 12.65 -28.48
C SER A 451 1.82 12.18 -27.31
N ALA A 452 2.75 11.27 -27.57
CA ALA A 452 3.66 10.74 -26.58
C ALA A 452 5.09 10.70 -27.16
N VAL A 453 6.07 10.56 -26.28
CA VAL A 453 7.43 10.19 -26.60
C VAL A 453 7.70 8.79 -26.09
N LEU A 454 8.19 7.92 -26.95
CA LEU A 454 8.75 6.64 -26.58
C LEU A 454 10.22 6.86 -26.25
N LEU A 455 10.56 6.88 -24.97
CA LEU A 455 11.89 7.18 -24.44
C LEU A 455 12.57 5.87 -24.03
N LYS A 456 13.82 5.67 -24.46
CA LYS A 456 14.65 4.54 -24.05
C LYS A 456 15.74 5.02 -23.10
N ASN A 457 15.85 4.42 -21.92
CA ASN A 457 16.93 4.67 -21.00
C ASN A 457 18.21 3.93 -21.46
N THR A 458 19.20 4.67 -21.92
CA THR A 458 20.52 4.14 -22.31
C THR A 458 21.60 4.45 -21.26
N THR A 459 21.21 4.98 -20.12
CA THR A 459 22.13 5.18 -19.00
C THR A 459 22.37 3.88 -18.25
N SER A 460 23.41 3.84 -17.43
CA SER A 460 23.74 2.68 -16.59
C SER A 460 22.88 2.55 -15.34
N ALA A 461 21.93 3.45 -15.10
CA ALA A 461 21.10 3.45 -13.91
C ALA A 461 19.62 3.64 -14.22
N ALA A 462 18.78 3.20 -13.30
CA ALA A 462 17.36 3.49 -13.34
C ALA A 462 17.09 4.98 -13.14
N LEU A 463 16.30 5.57 -14.05
CA LEU A 463 15.84 6.96 -13.92
C LEU A 463 14.74 7.02 -12.86
N PRO A 464 14.87 7.85 -11.81
CA PRO A 464 13.84 8.05 -10.80
C PRO A 464 12.52 8.58 -11.37
N PRO A 465 11.39 8.39 -10.68
CA PRO A 465 10.13 9.02 -11.07
C PRO A 465 10.22 10.55 -11.01
N GLY A 466 9.52 11.23 -11.93
CA GLY A 466 9.53 12.71 -11.97
C GLY A 466 8.71 13.28 -13.12
N ILE A 467 8.60 14.59 -13.17
CA ILE A 467 7.93 15.32 -14.25
C ILE A 467 8.91 15.55 -15.40
N LEU A 468 8.44 15.22 -16.60
CA LEU A 468 9.18 15.32 -17.85
C LEU A 468 8.62 16.48 -18.67
N THR A 469 9.38 17.57 -18.77
CA THR A 469 9.02 18.72 -19.61
C THR A 469 9.64 18.57 -20.98
N LEU A 470 8.81 18.56 -22.03
CA LEU A 470 9.21 18.32 -23.40
C LEU A 470 9.31 19.60 -24.22
N TYR A 471 10.38 19.65 -25.02
CA TYR A 471 10.63 20.70 -25.99
C TYR A 471 10.82 20.10 -27.39
N ALA A 472 10.28 20.74 -28.43
CA ALA A 472 10.50 20.38 -29.81
C ALA A 472 10.75 21.63 -30.66
N GLY A 473 11.80 21.63 -31.47
CA GLY A 473 12.25 22.85 -32.15
C GLY A 473 12.62 23.94 -31.14
N ALA A 474 11.99 25.10 -31.25
CA ALA A 474 12.23 26.23 -30.35
C ALA A 474 11.18 26.36 -29.23
N GLY A 475 10.26 25.40 -29.05
CA GLY A 475 9.11 25.59 -28.19
C GLY A 475 8.82 24.47 -27.20
N TYR A 476 8.15 24.83 -26.11
CA TYR A 476 7.53 23.92 -25.16
C TYR A 476 6.36 23.19 -25.81
N VAL A 477 6.27 21.87 -25.66
CA VAL A 477 5.21 21.04 -26.27
C VAL A 477 4.32 20.33 -25.26
N GLY A 478 4.68 20.32 -24.00
CA GLY A 478 3.86 19.76 -22.92
C GLY A 478 4.69 19.10 -21.84
N ASP A 479 4.01 18.68 -20.76
CA ASP A 479 4.58 17.91 -19.68
C ASP A 479 4.03 16.49 -19.70
N ALA A 480 4.85 15.56 -19.22
CA ALA A 480 4.49 14.16 -19.04
C ALA A 480 4.99 13.66 -17.68
N GLU A 481 4.39 12.61 -17.16
CA GLU A 481 4.87 11.90 -15.99
C GLU A 481 5.75 10.73 -16.39
N LEU A 482 6.91 10.61 -15.75
CA LEU A 482 7.79 9.46 -15.83
C LEU A 482 7.73 8.71 -14.49
N LEU A 483 7.11 7.52 -14.46
CA LEU A 483 6.97 6.68 -13.25
C LEU A 483 8.28 5.96 -12.82
N GLY A 484 9.38 6.31 -13.43
CA GLY A 484 10.65 5.63 -13.31
C GLY A 484 10.92 4.78 -14.55
N LEU A 485 12.21 4.66 -14.92
CA LEU A 485 12.61 3.95 -16.12
C LEU A 485 13.91 3.18 -15.85
N PRO A 486 13.86 1.86 -15.67
CA PRO A 486 15.05 1.02 -15.50
C PRO A 486 16.06 1.17 -16.64
N ALA A 487 17.31 0.86 -16.35
CA ALA A 487 18.37 0.85 -17.36
C ALA A 487 18.03 -0.12 -18.50
N GLY A 488 18.21 0.33 -19.74
CA GLY A 488 17.93 -0.46 -20.95
C GLY A 488 16.46 -0.54 -21.36
N GLU A 489 15.51 -0.21 -20.50
CA GLU A 489 14.07 -0.23 -20.79
C GLU A 489 13.60 1.01 -21.57
N GLN A 490 12.37 0.91 -22.09
CA GLN A 490 11.70 2.01 -22.78
C GLN A 490 10.29 2.22 -22.24
N ARG A 491 9.85 3.50 -22.20
CA ARG A 491 8.50 3.88 -21.76
C ARG A 491 7.92 4.98 -22.62
N MET A 492 6.60 4.95 -22.72
CA MET A 492 5.83 6.01 -23.40
C MET A 492 5.44 7.06 -22.35
N ALA A 493 5.75 8.31 -22.66
CA ALA A 493 5.35 9.46 -21.84
C ALA A 493 4.44 10.37 -22.67
N SER A 494 3.17 10.40 -22.30
CA SER A 494 2.12 11.18 -23.00
C SER A 494 2.08 12.63 -22.51
N PHE A 495 2.05 13.60 -23.43
CA PHE A 495 2.21 15.01 -23.09
C PHE A 495 1.17 15.97 -23.68
N ALA A 496 0.45 15.59 -24.74
CA ALA A 496 -0.54 16.46 -25.39
C ALA A 496 -1.56 15.67 -26.20
N ALA A 497 -2.75 16.23 -26.45
CA ALA A 497 -3.71 15.64 -27.37
C ALA A 497 -3.27 15.86 -28.83
N ASP A 498 -3.21 14.81 -29.64
CA ASP A 498 -2.95 14.89 -31.09
C ASP A 498 -4.25 15.17 -31.82
N ARG A 499 -4.59 16.42 -32.02
CA ARG A 499 -5.82 16.85 -32.70
C ARG A 499 -5.76 16.68 -34.22
N LYS A 500 -4.62 16.37 -34.81
CA LYS A 500 -4.41 16.24 -36.23
C LYS A 500 -4.62 14.82 -36.76
N THR A 501 -4.54 13.83 -35.89
CA THR A 501 -4.80 12.43 -36.22
C THR A 501 -6.17 12.01 -35.71
N THR A 502 -6.91 11.24 -36.49
CA THR A 502 -8.21 10.70 -36.07
C THR A 502 -8.25 9.19 -36.21
N ILE A 503 -8.83 8.52 -35.24
CA ILE A 503 -8.96 7.07 -35.21
C ILE A 503 -10.40 6.69 -34.89
N ARG A 504 -10.94 5.74 -35.64
CA ARG A 504 -12.23 5.12 -35.38
C ARG A 504 -12.07 3.60 -35.36
N SER A 505 -12.84 2.92 -34.56
CA SER A 505 -12.86 1.46 -34.49
C SER A 505 -14.19 0.89 -34.96
N GLU A 506 -14.14 -0.29 -35.54
CA GLU A 506 -15.29 -1.12 -35.87
C GLU A 506 -15.06 -2.52 -35.36
N VAL A 507 -16.04 -3.08 -34.64
CA VAL A 507 -15.94 -4.43 -34.08
C VAL A 507 -16.96 -5.32 -34.79
N LYS A 508 -16.47 -6.45 -35.33
CA LYS A 508 -17.32 -7.46 -35.97
C LYS A 508 -17.21 -8.78 -35.16
N PRO A 509 -18.32 -9.21 -34.55
CA PRO A 509 -18.36 -10.53 -33.95
C PRO A 509 -18.60 -11.61 -35.03
N GLU A 510 -17.87 -12.70 -34.94
CA GLU A 510 -17.99 -13.89 -35.78
C GLU A 510 -18.05 -15.12 -34.89
N GLU A 511 -18.88 -16.10 -35.24
CA GLU A 511 -18.94 -17.40 -34.56
C GLU A 511 -18.73 -18.50 -35.60
N THR A 512 -17.82 -19.40 -35.33
CA THR A 512 -17.54 -20.53 -36.20
C THR A 512 -17.57 -21.84 -35.39
N ILE A 513 -18.37 -22.78 -35.84
CA ILE A 513 -18.36 -24.14 -35.25
C ILE A 513 -17.19 -24.90 -35.87
N VAL A 514 -16.26 -25.35 -35.04
CA VAL A 514 -15.04 -26.06 -35.48
C VAL A 514 -15.13 -27.57 -35.39
N SER A 515 -15.93 -28.06 -34.44
CA SER A 515 -16.20 -29.53 -34.35
C SER A 515 -17.53 -29.82 -33.66
N ILE A 516 -18.14 -30.91 -34.06
CA ILE A 516 -19.31 -31.43 -33.41
C ILE A 516 -19.02 -32.91 -33.08
N THR A 517 -19.13 -33.22 -31.80
CA THR A 517 -18.96 -34.58 -31.28
C THR A 517 -20.20 -34.99 -30.51
N GLY A 518 -20.41 -36.29 -30.31
CA GLY A 518 -21.53 -36.78 -29.52
C GLY A 518 -21.21 -38.08 -28.81
N ALA A 519 -21.85 -38.25 -27.66
CA ALA A 519 -21.80 -39.46 -26.88
C ALA A 519 -23.01 -39.52 -25.91
N GLY A 520 -23.58 -40.70 -25.70
CA GLY A 520 -24.59 -40.91 -24.68
C GLY A 520 -25.86 -40.07 -24.86
N GLY A 521 -26.25 -39.75 -26.07
CA GLY A 521 -27.44 -38.92 -26.35
C GLY A 521 -27.26 -37.42 -26.26
N PHE A 522 -26.00 -36.92 -26.11
CA PHE A 522 -25.64 -35.52 -26.12
C PHE A 522 -24.81 -35.17 -27.34
N LEU A 523 -25.05 -34.02 -27.91
CA LEU A 523 -24.19 -33.39 -28.91
C LEU A 523 -23.44 -32.25 -28.27
N ARG A 524 -22.14 -32.18 -28.49
CA ARG A 524 -21.29 -31.09 -28.06
C ARG A 524 -20.69 -30.40 -29.31
N ALA A 525 -21.04 -29.16 -29.51
CA ALA A 525 -20.41 -28.29 -30.51
C ALA A 525 -19.30 -27.48 -29.84
N THR A 526 -18.09 -27.56 -30.38
CA THR A 526 -17.00 -26.64 -30.03
C THR A 526 -17.05 -25.49 -31.03
N LYS A 527 -17.15 -24.30 -30.50
CA LYS A 527 -17.23 -23.05 -31.27
C LYS A 527 -16.03 -22.19 -30.98
N ILE A 528 -15.60 -21.42 -31.95
CA ILE A 528 -14.67 -20.30 -31.76
C ILE A 528 -15.48 -19.02 -31.94
N ASN A 529 -15.61 -18.29 -30.84
CA ASN A 529 -16.10 -16.91 -30.90
C ASN A 529 -14.92 -16.03 -31.27
N ARG A 530 -15.08 -15.23 -32.32
CA ARG A 530 -14.06 -14.34 -32.83
C ARG A 530 -14.60 -12.91 -32.82
N LEU A 531 -13.78 -11.98 -32.30
CA LEU A 531 -14.04 -10.54 -32.39
C LEU A 531 -12.96 -9.95 -33.27
N VAL A 532 -13.35 -9.39 -34.39
CA VAL A 532 -12.43 -8.69 -35.30
C VAL A 532 -12.61 -7.20 -35.08
N THR A 533 -11.62 -6.58 -34.41
CA THR A 533 -11.60 -5.13 -34.24
C THR A 533 -10.71 -4.51 -35.31
N THR A 534 -11.27 -3.60 -36.11
CA THR A 534 -10.54 -2.85 -37.12
C THR A 534 -10.45 -1.39 -36.72
N TYR A 535 -9.25 -0.87 -36.62
CA TYR A 535 -8.95 0.53 -36.37
C TYR A 535 -8.62 1.23 -37.69
N PHE A 536 -9.34 2.29 -38.00
CA PHE A 536 -9.10 3.11 -39.18
C PHE A 536 -8.42 4.40 -38.73
N ILE A 537 -7.17 4.55 -39.10
CA ILE A 537 -6.32 5.68 -38.76
C ILE A 537 -6.25 6.63 -39.93
N GLU A 538 -6.46 7.92 -39.70
CA GLU A 538 -6.29 8.99 -40.68
C GLU A 538 -5.24 9.97 -40.15
N ALA A 539 -4.08 10.01 -40.79
CA ALA A 539 -2.98 10.87 -40.39
C ALA A 539 -3.17 12.31 -40.92
N SER A 540 -2.48 13.25 -40.24
CA SER A 540 -2.41 14.66 -40.68
C SER A 540 -1.88 14.79 -42.10
N ALA A 541 -2.38 15.78 -42.81
CA ALA A 541 -1.88 16.15 -44.14
C ALA A 541 -0.44 16.72 -44.10
N ASP A 542 0.00 17.21 -42.93
CA ASP A 542 1.30 17.89 -42.78
C ASP A 542 2.45 16.93 -42.42
N ASP A 543 2.13 15.86 -41.69
CA ASP A 543 3.17 15.03 -41.06
C ASP A 543 2.70 13.58 -40.87
N GLY A 544 3.59 12.62 -41.14
CA GLY A 544 3.35 11.20 -40.84
C GLY A 544 3.39 10.92 -39.36
N ARG A 545 2.78 9.81 -38.95
CA ARG A 545 2.73 9.41 -37.53
C ARG A 545 3.00 7.93 -37.34
N THR A 546 3.78 7.62 -36.36
CA THR A 546 3.78 6.29 -35.73
C THR A 546 2.64 6.28 -34.70
N VAL A 547 1.64 5.44 -34.94
CA VAL A 547 0.50 5.29 -34.04
C VAL A 547 0.62 3.98 -33.28
N VAL A 548 0.50 4.05 -31.97
CA VAL A 548 0.41 2.88 -31.07
C VAL A 548 -1.01 2.83 -30.52
N ILE A 549 -1.72 1.74 -30.76
CA ILE A 549 -3.06 1.51 -30.23
C ILE A 549 -2.96 0.54 -29.06
N GLU A 550 -3.37 0.96 -27.89
CA GLU A 550 -3.46 0.10 -26.70
C GLU A 550 -4.83 -0.58 -26.70
N HIS A 551 -4.93 -1.73 -27.35
CA HIS A 551 -6.14 -2.54 -27.39
C HIS A 551 -6.30 -3.32 -26.10
N PRO A 552 -7.46 -3.17 -25.36
CA PRO A 552 -7.63 -3.85 -24.07
C PRO A 552 -7.70 -5.36 -24.23
N ARG A 553 -7.00 -6.09 -23.38
CA ARG A 553 -7.06 -7.56 -23.30
C ARG A 553 -8.33 -8.02 -22.62
N ARG A 554 -8.99 -8.99 -23.20
CA ARG A 554 -10.20 -9.61 -22.61
C ARG A 554 -9.82 -10.94 -21.98
N ALA A 555 -10.27 -11.14 -20.74
CA ALA A 555 -10.01 -12.40 -20.01
C ALA A 555 -10.60 -13.61 -20.80
N GLY A 556 -9.78 -14.62 -21.03
CA GLY A 556 -10.15 -15.82 -21.76
C GLY A 556 -10.13 -15.69 -23.29
N TRP A 557 -9.78 -14.53 -23.82
CA TRP A 557 -9.60 -14.30 -25.26
C TRP A 557 -8.12 -14.27 -25.64
N THR A 558 -7.78 -14.87 -26.78
CA THR A 558 -6.42 -14.87 -27.30
C THR A 558 -6.34 -13.88 -28.46
N PRO A 559 -5.58 -12.78 -28.33
CA PRO A 559 -5.40 -11.82 -29.41
C PRO A 559 -4.42 -12.32 -30.46
N SER A 560 -4.64 -11.91 -31.72
CA SER A 560 -3.75 -12.17 -32.88
C SER A 560 -3.87 -11.05 -33.90
N GLY A 561 -2.79 -10.78 -34.63
CA GLY A 561 -2.76 -9.77 -35.70
C GLY A 561 -1.35 -9.36 -36.08
N ASP A 562 -1.14 -8.98 -37.33
CA ASP A 562 0.19 -8.65 -37.90
C ASP A 562 0.78 -7.34 -37.35
N ALA A 563 -0.06 -6.47 -36.77
CA ALA A 563 0.34 -5.18 -36.22
C ALA A 563 0.67 -5.23 -34.74
N ILE A 564 0.60 -6.40 -34.09
CA ILE A 564 0.98 -6.55 -32.67
C ILE A 564 2.48 -6.35 -32.54
N ASP A 565 2.85 -5.31 -31.80
CA ASP A 565 4.24 -4.94 -31.50
C ASP A 565 4.69 -5.47 -30.13
N SER A 566 3.84 -5.30 -29.13
CA SER A 566 4.13 -5.73 -27.76
C SER A 566 2.85 -5.96 -26.95
N GLU A 567 2.97 -6.63 -25.82
CA GLU A 567 1.86 -6.92 -24.90
C GLU A 567 2.21 -6.48 -23.50
N THR A 568 1.19 -6.02 -22.78
CA THR A 568 1.22 -5.77 -21.34
C THR A 568 0.21 -6.67 -20.66
N ASP A 569 0.15 -6.66 -19.33
CA ASP A 569 -0.83 -7.46 -18.59
C ASP A 569 -2.28 -7.10 -18.95
N THR A 570 -2.53 -5.85 -19.34
CA THR A 570 -3.87 -5.30 -19.57
C THR A 570 -4.17 -4.97 -21.03
N HIS A 571 -3.15 -4.78 -21.88
CA HIS A 571 -3.33 -4.33 -23.26
C HIS A 571 -2.42 -5.05 -24.25
N VAL A 572 -2.89 -5.12 -25.50
CA VAL A 572 -2.08 -5.48 -26.66
C VAL A 572 -1.76 -4.21 -27.42
N ARG A 573 -0.50 -3.93 -27.71
CA ARG A 573 -0.06 -2.75 -28.45
C ARG A 573 0.08 -3.06 -29.93
N LEU A 574 -0.71 -2.35 -30.74
CA LEU A 574 -0.66 -2.42 -32.17
C LEU A 574 0.12 -1.21 -32.69
N LYS A 575 1.22 -1.43 -33.42
CA LYS A 575 2.04 -0.36 -33.99
C LYS A 575 1.75 -0.21 -35.47
N ALA A 576 1.55 1.01 -35.92
CA ALA A 576 1.31 1.34 -37.32
C ALA A 576 2.00 2.65 -37.71
N GLU A 577 2.78 2.61 -38.76
CA GLU A 577 3.32 3.81 -39.40
C GLU A 577 2.29 4.30 -40.45
N VAL A 578 1.86 5.53 -40.34
CA VAL A 578 0.89 6.14 -41.23
C VAL A 578 1.55 7.36 -41.87
N PRO A 579 1.84 7.31 -43.18
CA PRO A 579 2.41 8.44 -43.91
C PRO A 579 1.46 9.67 -43.87
N LYS A 580 2.01 10.85 -44.09
CA LYS A 580 1.24 12.09 -44.10
C LYS A 580 0.08 12.03 -45.09
N GLY A 581 -1.11 12.43 -44.63
CA GLY A 581 -2.34 12.49 -45.44
C GLY A 581 -2.91 11.13 -45.81
N GLU A 582 -2.33 10.03 -45.35
CA GLU A 582 -2.78 8.68 -45.67
C GLU A 582 -3.73 8.12 -44.63
N ARG A 583 -4.47 7.08 -45.04
CA ARG A 583 -5.35 6.28 -44.19
C ARG A 583 -4.80 4.86 -44.07
N ARG A 584 -4.79 4.31 -42.88
CA ARG A 584 -4.39 2.93 -42.64
C ARG A 584 -5.40 2.21 -41.76
N ALA A 585 -5.70 0.97 -42.14
CA ALA A 585 -6.51 0.08 -41.31
C ALA A 585 -5.62 -0.93 -40.59
N VAL A 586 -5.82 -1.09 -39.30
CA VAL A 586 -5.12 -2.05 -38.44
C VAL A 586 -6.15 -2.98 -37.84
N LYS A 587 -5.90 -4.29 -37.90
CA LYS A 587 -6.81 -5.32 -37.38
C LYS A 587 -6.18 -6.03 -36.18
N VAL A 588 -7.00 -6.31 -35.20
CA VAL A 588 -6.72 -7.30 -34.15
C VAL A 588 -7.89 -8.28 -34.11
N THR A 589 -7.59 -9.54 -34.01
CA THR A 589 -8.55 -10.63 -33.91
C THR A 589 -8.41 -11.27 -32.55
N GLU A 590 -9.48 -11.33 -31.79
CA GLU A 590 -9.51 -12.02 -30.49
C GLU A 590 -10.37 -13.29 -30.63
N GLU A 591 -9.87 -14.41 -30.18
CA GLU A 591 -10.55 -15.71 -30.26
C GLU A 591 -10.76 -16.29 -28.88
N MET A 592 -11.96 -16.82 -28.66
CA MET A 592 -12.31 -17.54 -27.44
C MET A 592 -13.03 -18.85 -27.77
N PRO A 593 -12.44 -20.00 -27.47
CA PRO A 593 -13.14 -21.28 -27.63
C PRO A 593 -14.30 -21.40 -26.62
N SER A 594 -15.42 -21.83 -27.09
CA SER A 594 -16.61 -22.11 -26.27
C SER A 594 -17.22 -23.45 -26.63
N GLY A 595 -17.93 -24.06 -25.70
CA GLY A 595 -18.60 -25.35 -25.92
C GLY A 595 -20.09 -25.23 -25.60
N GLU A 596 -20.90 -25.77 -26.48
CA GLU A 596 -22.33 -25.89 -26.25
C GLU A 596 -22.77 -27.36 -26.32
N THR A 597 -23.58 -27.78 -25.37
CA THR A 597 -24.08 -29.17 -25.32
C THR A 597 -25.59 -29.16 -25.45
N VAL A 598 -26.10 -30.02 -26.35
CA VAL A 598 -27.52 -30.16 -26.63
C VAL A 598 -27.91 -31.63 -26.51
N ARG A 599 -29.03 -31.97 -25.89
CA ARG A 599 -29.58 -33.31 -25.84
C ARG A 599 -30.32 -33.66 -27.13
N LEU A 600 -30.14 -34.86 -27.63
CA LEU A 600 -30.80 -35.35 -28.81
C LEU A 600 -32.30 -35.66 -28.56
N LEU A 601 -32.62 -36.08 -27.34
CA LEU A 601 -33.98 -36.49 -26.97
C LEU A 601 -34.97 -35.33 -26.96
N ASP A 602 -34.60 -34.19 -26.36
CA ASP A 602 -35.51 -33.07 -26.09
C ASP A 602 -34.96 -31.69 -26.55
N GLY A 603 -33.74 -31.63 -27.07
CA GLY A 603 -33.12 -30.40 -27.57
C GLY A 603 -33.82 -29.81 -28.79
N ASP A 604 -33.46 -28.53 -29.11
CA ASP A 604 -34.02 -27.81 -30.25
C ASP A 604 -33.64 -28.48 -31.59
N LEU A 605 -34.68 -29.01 -32.30
CA LEU A 605 -34.53 -29.67 -33.58
C LEU A 605 -33.95 -28.76 -34.66
N THR A 606 -34.34 -27.50 -34.66
CA THR A 606 -33.84 -26.48 -35.65
C THR A 606 -32.35 -26.31 -35.48
N LYS A 607 -31.89 -26.17 -34.24
CA LYS A 607 -30.50 -26.02 -33.89
C LYS A 607 -29.67 -27.28 -34.23
N ILE A 608 -30.14 -28.43 -33.86
CA ILE A 608 -29.45 -29.71 -34.17
C ILE A 608 -29.37 -29.88 -35.69
N THR A 609 -30.45 -29.57 -36.44
CA THR A 609 -30.45 -29.65 -37.90
C THR A 609 -29.46 -28.67 -38.52
N ALA A 610 -29.35 -27.42 -38.00
CA ALA A 610 -28.38 -26.48 -38.44
C ALA A 610 -26.93 -26.98 -38.21
N TRP A 611 -26.67 -27.59 -37.05
CA TRP A 611 -25.34 -28.13 -36.72
C TRP A 611 -24.90 -29.26 -37.65
N ILE A 612 -25.82 -30.25 -37.97
CA ILE A 612 -25.47 -31.35 -38.88
C ILE A 612 -25.30 -30.92 -40.32
N SER A 613 -25.75 -29.71 -40.67
CA SER A 613 -25.55 -29.12 -42.01
C SER A 613 -24.23 -28.38 -42.15
N THR A 614 -23.40 -28.27 -41.08
CA THR A 614 -22.10 -27.64 -41.13
C THR A 614 -21.02 -28.61 -41.62
N SER A 615 -19.91 -28.07 -42.15
CA SER A 615 -18.72 -28.87 -42.49
C SER A 615 -17.90 -29.31 -41.23
N ALA A 616 -18.30 -28.89 -40.05
CA ALA A 616 -17.60 -29.17 -38.79
C ALA A 616 -17.93 -30.52 -38.16
N ILE A 617 -18.79 -31.28 -38.81
CA ILE A 617 -19.23 -32.62 -38.37
C ILE A 617 -18.75 -33.69 -39.36
N ASP A 618 -18.35 -34.84 -38.85
CA ASP A 618 -18.05 -35.99 -39.69
C ASP A 618 -19.34 -36.44 -40.43
N PRO A 619 -19.28 -36.64 -41.77
CA PRO A 619 -20.45 -37.00 -42.57
C PRO A 619 -21.13 -38.28 -42.08
N GLY A 620 -20.36 -39.30 -41.66
CA GLY A 620 -20.91 -40.57 -41.14
C GLY A 620 -21.61 -40.35 -39.80
N PHE A 621 -21.09 -39.46 -38.96
CA PHE A 621 -21.70 -39.08 -37.70
C PHE A 621 -22.96 -38.21 -37.93
N ALA A 622 -22.96 -37.30 -38.88
CA ALA A 622 -24.13 -36.49 -39.28
C ALA A 622 -25.29 -37.39 -39.74
N ALA A 623 -24.98 -38.43 -40.51
CA ALA A 623 -26.01 -39.43 -40.95
C ALA A 623 -26.61 -40.19 -39.77
N LYS A 624 -25.84 -40.51 -38.73
CA LYS A 624 -26.38 -41.15 -37.52
C LYS A 624 -27.34 -40.21 -36.77
N ILE A 625 -26.98 -38.92 -36.62
CA ILE A 625 -27.83 -37.94 -35.96
C ILE A 625 -29.09 -37.70 -36.77
N ALA A 626 -29.02 -37.67 -38.10
CA ALA A 626 -30.22 -37.56 -38.95
C ALA A 626 -31.21 -38.67 -38.70
N LYS A 627 -30.73 -39.93 -38.54
CA LYS A 627 -31.59 -41.06 -38.17
C LYS A 627 -32.27 -40.87 -36.80
N VAL A 628 -31.55 -40.33 -35.80
CA VAL A 628 -32.15 -39.99 -34.50
C VAL A 628 -33.25 -38.94 -34.65
N LEU A 629 -33.00 -37.87 -35.45
CA LEU A 629 -33.99 -36.84 -35.70
C LEU A 629 -35.25 -37.39 -36.37
N ASP A 630 -35.10 -38.30 -37.34
CA ASP A 630 -36.22 -38.95 -38.01
C ASP A 630 -36.97 -39.86 -37.07
N ALA A 631 -36.30 -40.68 -36.26
CA ALA A 631 -36.91 -41.49 -35.22
C ALA A 631 -37.67 -40.64 -34.17
N ARG A 632 -37.12 -39.49 -33.78
CA ARG A 632 -37.77 -38.52 -32.88
C ARG A 632 -39.04 -37.93 -33.46
N LYS A 633 -39.01 -37.54 -34.76
CA LYS A 633 -40.21 -37.10 -35.47
C LYS A 633 -41.26 -38.19 -35.53
N ALA A 634 -40.87 -39.45 -35.84
CA ALA A 634 -41.75 -40.57 -35.86
C ALA A 634 -42.42 -40.87 -34.50
N ALA A 635 -41.61 -40.82 -33.41
CA ALA A 635 -42.11 -40.99 -32.05
C ALA A 635 -43.14 -39.91 -31.65
N THR A 636 -42.80 -38.62 -31.99
CA THR A 636 -43.73 -37.52 -31.75
C THR A 636 -45.02 -37.64 -32.51
N HIS A 637 -44.95 -38.05 -33.77
CA HIS A 637 -46.15 -38.27 -34.62
C HIS A 637 -47.01 -39.43 -34.07
N ALA A 638 -46.37 -40.51 -33.65
CA ALA A 638 -47.08 -41.65 -33.07
C ALA A 638 -47.77 -41.29 -31.73
N GLU A 639 -47.14 -40.48 -30.88
CA GLU A 639 -47.77 -39.97 -29.67
C GLU A 639 -48.98 -39.05 -29.97
N GLN A 640 -48.87 -38.22 -30.99
CA GLN A 640 -50.01 -37.38 -31.44
C GLN A 640 -51.16 -38.26 -31.94
N ALA A 641 -50.88 -39.37 -32.62
CA ALA A 641 -51.88 -40.30 -33.06
C ALA A 641 -52.63 -40.95 -31.89
N VAL A 642 -51.92 -41.33 -30.81
CA VAL A 642 -52.55 -41.83 -29.59
C VAL A 642 -53.49 -40.78 -28.99
N LYS A 643 -53.04 -39.57 -28.82
CA LYS A 643 -53.85 -38.45 -28.28
C LYS A 643 -55.07 -38.16 -29.13
N ALA A 644 -54.92 -38.23 -30.46
CA ALA A 644 -56.03 -38.05 -31.38
C ALA A 644 -57.08 -39.15 -31.24
N ALA A 645 -56.66 -40.42 -31.13
CA ALA A 645 -57.55 -41.55 -30.93
C ALA A 645 -58.28 -41.48 -29.56
N GLU A 646 -57.58 -41.13 -28.47
CA GLU A 646 -58.14 -40.86 -27.15
C GLU A 646 -59.20 -39.77 -27.17
N THR A 647 -58.87 -38.63 -27.87
CA THR A 647 -59.81 -37.54 -28.03
C THR A 647 -61.06 -37.98 -28.80
N GLN A 648 -60.88 -38.83 -29.82
CA GLN A 648 -62.01 -39.35 -30.61
C GLN A 648 -62.90 -40.30 -29.75
N ILE A 649 -62.31 -41.17 -28.96
CA ILE A 649 -63.03 -42.01 -28.00
C ILE A 649 -63.83 -41.16 -27.03
N LYS A 650 -63.21 -40.18 -26.42
CA LYS A 650 -63.88 -39.26 -25.50
C LYS A 650 -65.08 -38.57 -26.14
N ARG A 651 -64.91 -38.01 -27.34
CA ARG A 651 -65.98 -37.32 -28.07
C ARG A 651 -67.16 -38.23 -28.30
N ILE A 652 -66.90 -39.48 -28.73
CA ILE A 652 -68.01 -40.43 -29.01
C ILE A 652 -68.69 -40.86 -27.70
N SER A 653 -67.93 -41.11 -26.62
CA SER A 653 -68.45 -41.41 -25.30
C SER A 653 -69.32 -40.33 -24.69
N ASP A 654 -68.85 -39.04 -24.81
CA ASP A 654 -69.61 -37.88 -24.34
C ASP A 654 -70.91 -37.73 -25.11
N ASP A 655 -70.90 -37.97 -26.45
CA ASP A 655 -72.08 -37.91 -27.30
C ASP A 655 -73.03 -39.09 -26.98
N GLN A 656 -72.47 -40.30 -26.72
CA GLN A 656 -73.25 -41.46 -26.30
C GLN A 656 -73.97 -41.23 -24.96
N ALA A 657 -73.31 -40.60 -23.98
CA ALA A 657 -73.92 -40.21 -22.72
C ALA A 657 -75.11 -39.25 -22.94
N ARG A 658 -74.97 -38.29 -23.84
CA ARG A 658 -76.07 -37.38 -24.21
C ARG A 658 -77.22 -38.12 -24.85
N VAL A 659 -76.94 -39.04 -25.78
CA VAL A 659 -77.99 -39.80 -26.47
C VAL A 659 -78.70 -40.72 -25.48
N ARG A 660 -78.03 -41.35 -24.50
CA ARG A 660 -78.68 -42.18 -23.44
C ARG A 660 -79.58 -41.33 -22.55
N ALA A 661 -79.12 -40.13 -22.11
CA ALA A 661 -79.99 -39.23 -21.35
C ALA A 661 -81.24 -38.79 -22.12
N ASN A 662 -81.08 -38.53 -23.41
CA ASN A 662 -82.24 -38.24 -24.27
C ASN A 662 -83.16 -39.42 -24.44
N LEU A 663 -82.64 -40.66 -24.53
CA LEU A 663 -83.43 -41.86 -24.65
C LEU A 663 -84.32 -42.13 -23.42
N GLU A 664 -83.86 -41.83 -22.20
CA GLU A 664 -84.62 -41.89 -20.95
C GLU A 664 -85.81 -40.93 -20.93
N ALA A 665 -85.72 -39.78 -21.62
CA ALA A 665 -86.77 -38.76 -21.67
C ALA A 665 -87.88 -39.05 -22.73
N VAL A 666 -87.77 -40.10 -23.56
CA VAL A 666 -88.66 -40.30 -24.71
C VAL A 666 -89.62 -41.48 -24.42
N PRO A 667 -90.95 -41.40 -24.80
CA PRO A 667 -91.90 -42.43 -24.60
C PRO A 667 -91.55 -43.81 -25.27
N ALA A 668 -91.81 -44.91 -24.59
CA ALA A 668 -91.49 -46.21 -25.08
C ALA A 668 -92.31 -46.54 -26.36
N GLY A 669 -91.65 -47.13 -27.38
CA GLY A 669 -92.26 -47.46 -28.67
C GLY A 669 -92.33 -46.43 -29.72
N SER A 670 -91.87 -45.13 -29.39
CA SER A 670 -91.86 -44.01 -30.35
C SER A 670 -90.79 -44.19 -31.44
N GLU A 671 -90.99 -43.59 -32.62
CA GLU A 671 -89.99 -43.57 -33.69
C GLU A 671 -88.66 -42.86 -33.26
N LEU A 672 -88.76 -41.90 -32.38
CA LEU A 672 -87.60 -41.24 -31.80
C LEU A 672 -86.77 -42.15 -30.91
N GLN A 673 -87.42 -43.02 -30.12
CA GLN A 673 -86.77 -44.10 -29.33
C GLN A 673 -85.96 -45.04 -30.21
N LYS A 674 -86.60 -45.51 -31.33
CA LYS A 674 -85.95 -46.42 -32.29
C LYS A 674 -84.72 -45.73 -32.91
N SER A 675 -84.85 -44.45 -33.27
CA SER A 675 -83.75 -43.67 -33.80
C SER A 675 -82.57 -43.53 -32.82
N TYR A 676 -82.81 -43.25 -31.52
CA TYR A 676 -81.80 -43.21 -30.50
C TYR A 676 -81.13 -44.57 -30.26
N LEU A 677 -81.86 -45.67 -30.25
CA LEU A 677 -81.30 -47.02 -30.14
C LEU A 677 -80.37 -47.33 -31.34
N THR A 678 -80.78 -46.96 -32.55
CA THR A 678 -79.92 -47.15 -33.72
C THR A 678 -78.66 -46.30 -33.62
N THR A 679 -78.80 -45.06 -33.19
CA THR A 679 -77.67 -44.19 -32.96
C THR A 679 -76.68 -44.74 -31.90
N LEU A 680 -77.18 -45.22 -30.80
CA LEU A 680 -76.36 -45.89 -29.77
C LEU A 680 -75.62 -47.10 -30.30
N ALA A 681 -76.31 -47.95 -31.11
CA ALA A 681 -75.69 -49.15 -31.73
C ALA A 681 -74.56 -48.77 -32.70
N ASP A 682 -74.75 -47.65 -33.48
CA ASP A 682 -73.70 -47.13 -34.35
C ASP A 682 -72.54 -46.47 -33.58
N GLN A 683 -72.85 -45.77 -32.50
CA GLN A 683 -71.86 -45.22 -31.63
C GLN A 683 -70.97 -46.31 -30.96
N GLU A 684 -71.60 -47.44 -30.55
CA GLU A 684 -70.86 -48.55 -29.96
C GLU A 684 -69.86 -49.16 -30.95
N LYS A 685 -70.30 -49.39 -32.22
CA LYS A 685 -69.41 -49.83 -33.29
C LYS A 685 -68.24 -48.82 -33.50
N ARG A 686 -68.52 -47.52 -33.48
CA ARG A 686 -67.53 -46.46 -33.64
C ARG A 686 -66.55 -46.39 -32.44
N ILE A 687 -67.08 -46.62 -31.20
CA ILE A 687 -66.24 -46.68 -30.02
C ILE A 687 -65.31 -47.92 -30.10
N SER A 688 -65.83 -49.07 -30.45
CA SER A 688 -65.01 -50.29 -30.59
C SER A 688 -63.91 -50.12 -31.64
N ALA A 689 -64.24 -49.49 -32.78
CA ALA A 689 -63.28 -49.21 -33.83
C ALA A 689 -62.25 -48.14 -33.38
N ALA A 690 -62.64 -47.11 -32.61
CA ALA A 690 -61.74 -46.09 -32.07
C ALA A 690 -60.83 -46.68 -30.97
N ILE A 691 -61.31 -47.62 -30.14
CA ILE A 691 -60.49 -48.35 -29.16
C ILE A 691 -59.39 -49.13 -29.90
N ALA A 692 -59.80 -49.94 -30.91
CA ALA A 692 -58.83 -50.69 -31.71
C ALA A 692 -57.78 -49.79 -32.39
N ALA A 693 -58.20 -48.60 -32.88
CA ALA A 693 -57.29 -47.60 -33.45
C ALA A 693 -56.34 -47.05 -32.39
N ARG A 694 -56.82 -46.75 -31.16
CA ARG A 694 -55.98 -46.27 -30.06
C ARG A 694 -54.97 -47.37 -29.66
N ASP A 695 -55.33 -48.57 -29.53
CA ASP A 695 -54.48 -49.71 -29.14
C ASP A 695 -53.34 -49.87 -30.18
N LYS A 696 -53.72 -49.90 -31.46
CA LYS A 696 -52.72 -49.89 -32.52
C LYS A 696 -51.81 -48.70 -32.46
N ALA A 697 -52.31 -47.48 -32.27
CA ALA A 697 -51.51 -46.28 -32.16
C ALA A 697 -50.58 -46.34 -30.93
N THR A 698 -51.01 -46.94 -29.82
CA THR A 698 -50.19 -47.14 -28.63
C THR A 698 -49.02 -48.09 -28.89
N ASP A 699 -49.25 -49.20 -29.59
CA ASP A 699 -48.19 -50.11 -30.00
C ASP A 699 -47.21 -49.46 -30.99
N ASP A 700 -47.74 -48.70 -31.94
CA ASP A 700 -46.91 -47.95 -32.88
C ASP A 700 -46.06 -46.90 -32.16
N SER A 701 -46.62 -46.23 -31.14
CA SER A 701 -45.89 -45.26 -30.30
C SER A 701 -44.80 -45.93 -29.47
N ALA A 702 -45.08 -47.11 -28.89
CA ALA A 702 -44.10 -47.88 -28.15
C ALA A 702 -42.89 -48.30 -29.05
N ARG A 703 -43.21 -48.81 -30.24
CA ARG A 703 -42.17 -49.14 -31.23
C ARG A 703 -41.36 -47.96 -31.71
N ALA A 704 -42.01 -46.83 -31.95
CA ALA A 704 -41.32 -45.62 -32.38
C ALA A 704 -40.42 -45.07 -31.26
N LYS A 705 -40.80 -45.13 -29.99
CA LYS A 705 -39.98 -44.78 -28.85
C LYS A 705 -38.76 -45.69 -28.71
N GLN A 706 -38.96 -46.99 -28.81
CA GLN A 706 -37.84 -47.93 -28.78
C GLN A 706 -36.83 -47.68 -29.92
N ALA A 707 -37.34 -47.43 -31.14
CA ALA A 707 -36.48 -47.11 -32.27
C ALA A 707 -35.69 -45.80 -32.07
N LEU A 708 -36.27 -44.82 -31.35
CA LEU A 708 -35.58 -43.61 -30.97
C LEU A 708 -34.49 -43.90 -29.95
N GLU A 709 -34.77 -44.68 -28.90
CA GLU A 709 -33.79 -45.07 -27.90
C GLU A 709 -32.62 -45.86 -28.54
N ASP A 710 -32.91 -46.80 -29.40
CA ASP A 710 -31.91 -47.58 -30.13
C ASP A 710 -31.06 -46.70 -31.04
N ALA A 711 -31.65 -45.71 -31.70
CA ALA A 711 -30.92 -44.75 -32.53
C ALA A 711 -30.01 -43.84 -31.69
N ILE A 712 -30.45 -43.43 -30.50
CA ILE A 712 -29.64 -42.64 -29.56
C ILE A 712 -28.49 -43.49 -29.00
N ALA A 713 -28.74 -44.76 -28.66
CA ALA A 713 -27.70 -45.64 -28.14
C ALA A 713 -26.60 -45.97 -29.17
N ALA A 714 -26.89 -45.81 -30.45
CA ALA A 714 -25.94 -46.02 -31.56
C ALA A 714 -24.97 -44.78 -31.75
N ILE A 715 -25.20 -43.72 -31.02
CA ILE A 715 -24.37 -42.50 -30.96
C ILE A 715 -23.39 -42.56 -29.80
#